data_7d5805fe21b3d414fce11f325b0c9ef1
#
_entry.id   7d5805fe21b3d414fce11f325b0c9ef1
#
_cell.length_a   1.000
_cell.length_b   1.000
_cell.length_c   1.000
_cell.angle_alpha   90.00
_cell.angle_beta   90.00
_cell.angle_gamma   90.00
#
_symmetry.space_group_name_H-M   'P 1'
#
loop_
_entity.id
_entity.type
_entity.pdbx_description
1 polymer ?
#
loop_
_entity_poly.entity_id
_entity_poly.type
_entity_poly.pdbx_seq_one_letter_code
_entity_poly.pdbx_strand_id
1 'polypeptide(L)'
;MQASRIFPGALADDAVANGYNLVVFSTFGEYDNNHDYVEGESNCLYIPNYDELDGIILCLDVFDIPSMVGKLIEQVKEKAQCPVISIRQKRDEFISVLSDDKKAIMAMVDHLVDEHNAKRIYYLSGPSYMHDIRMREDGFRERMKSRGVAFREEYIFRGNLWYNIGKEAVDYFFSLDDERPDAILCANDYMAISVCEELCDRGFRVPEDIIVTGFDDVEEARDIYPMLTTVEACPENFARCAMEIIKKAERGEKLEKQYYISTQNQYRNSCGCKEAEEAKQIFRKQFKKNQRLVHLYKQNMFMVFRMEGIRDYQGLPDLVGKFVEGNTGGSDFYICLNPDEKYELDDSRKSPYEDEMEMLLHAYYGKKMSIEVPMPQRLFKRKNLLPADEVTDRPCVFYINPLHYRKHCFGYAIISFFNNRFYAAEDFYQSFVINICTVLENIYIQNQIEQLSNDKIRLIRRDSVTHMYNPYGFHEMATQMLHDATVAGVNCVFFYVRLDNLQEITEIYGKKESNEILLCMKSVFKNFEQEKHVLGRLGGSDFCLLLEDKMQEEIEVLAQNFVNEVNEVNISWNKEFFIEVRYGWFVKEVGTISSTDECIRSAKMKMKVGAQMQTSAAKYAFEAMKEIRQNYQKEISVTYMAEQIGISRTHLSHCFKLIYQKSIQDYITSYRMEKAQELLIHTQKKIKEIAFLVGYKDELYFSKVFARLYGMSPSKFRKTMLT
;
A
#
# COMPACT_ATOMS: atom_id res chain seq x y z
N MET A 1 -3.41 -29.99 -10.82
CA MET A 1 -4.08 -28.74 -11.17
C MET A 1 -5.57 -28.87 -11.47
N GLN A 2 -6.08 -29.75 -12.34
CA GLN A 2 -7.52 -29.78 -12.61
C GLN A 2 -8.36 -30.44 -11.52
N ALA A 3 -7.90 -31.47 -10.83
CA ALA A 3 -8.58 -31.99 -9.64
C ALA A 3 -8.75 -30.92 -8.56
N SER A 4 -7.85 -29.94 -8.51
CA SER A 4 -7.95 -28.75 -7.65
C SER A 4 -8.98 -27.73 -8.14
N ARG A 5 -9.32 -27.73 -9.43
CA ARG A 5 -10.36 -26.85 -10.00
C ARG A 5 -11.77 -27.44 -9.80
N ILE A 6 -11.93 -28.75 -9.93
CA ILE A 6 -13.24 -29.42 -9.77
C ILE A 6 -13.65 -29.51 -8.28
N PHE A 7 -12.67 -29.69 -7.37
CA PHE A 7 -12.93 -29.83 -5.95
C PHE A 7 -13.64 -28.59 -5.32
N PRO A 8 -13.20 -27.34 -5.54
CA PRO A 8 -13.91 -26.19 -4.98
C PRO A 8 -15.37 -26.10 -5.41
N GLY A 9 -15.71 -26.55 -6.60
CA GLY A 9 -17.08 -26.56 -7.04
C GLY A 9 -17.95 -27.66 -6.44
N ALA A 10 -17.40 -28.84 -6.35
CA ALA A 10 -18.09 -29.91 -5.62
C ALA A 10 -18.30 -29.49 -4.17
N LEU A 11 -17.31 -28.83 -3.55
CA LEU A 11 -17.44 -28.29 -2.20
C LEU A 11 -18.46 -27.16 -2.13
N ALA A 12 -18.52 -26.29 -3.14
CA ALA A 12 -19.48 -25.20 -3.23
C ALA A 12 -20.91 -25.70 -3.23
N ASP A 13 -21.22 -26.73 -4.07
CA ASP A 13 -22.54 -27.33 -4.14
C ASP A 13 -22.94 -27.96 -2.80
N ASP A 14 -22.01 -28.66 -2.16
CA ASP A 14 -22.29 -29.35 -0.89
C ASP A 14 -22.41 -28.35 0.28
N ALA A 15 -21.58 -27.32 0.35
CA ALA A 15 -21.66 -26.30 1.36
C ALA A 15 -22.99 -25.51 1.28
N VAL A 16 -23.32 -24.96 0.10
CA VAL A 16 -24.58 -24.23 -0.11
C VAL A 16 -25.81 -25.07 0.15
N ALA A 17 -25.83 -26.32 -0.30
CA ALA A 17 -26.93 -27.24 -0.04
C ALA A 17 -27.15 -27.52 1.46
N ASN A 18 -26.11 -27.36 2.28
CA ASN A 18 -26.15 -27.56 3.73
C ASN A 18 -26.26 -26.26 4.54
N GLY A 19 -26.45 -25.12 3.88
CA GLY A 19 -26.67 -23.83 4.53
C GLY A 19 -25.40 -23.07 4.95
N TYR A 20 -24.22 -23.49 4.48
CA TYR A 20 -22.93 -22.80 4.75
C TYR A 20 -22.59 -21.84 3.63
N ASN A 21 -21.96 -20.73 4.00
CA ASN A 21 -21.19 -19.92 3.07
C ASN A 21 -19.82 -20.58 2.84
N LEU A 22 -19.39 -20.67 1.60
CA LEU A 22 -18.05 -21.10 1.26
C LEU A 22 -17.21 -19.88 0.87
N VAL A 23 -16.10 -19.65 1.58
CA VAL A 23 -15.14 -18.60 1.25
C VAL A 23 -13.86 -19.26 0.76
N VAL A 24 -13.51 -19.03 -0.50
CA VAL A 24 -12.30 -19.56 -1.15
C VAL A 24 -11.27 -18.46 -1.26
N PHE A 25 -10.19 -18.58 -0.52
CA PHE A 25 -9.03 -17.72 -0.65
C PHE A 25 -8.07 -18.34 -1.65
N SER A 26 -7.82 -17.66 -2.76
CA SER A 26 -6.98 -18.18 -3.83
C SER A 26 -5.91 -17.21 -4.26
N THR A 27 -4.83 -17.74 -4.80
CA THR A 27 -3.70 -17.04 -5.38
C THR A 27 -3.60 -17.34 -6.86
N PHE A 28 -2.80 -16.57 -7.61
CA PHE A 28 -2.62 -16.78 -9.04
C PHE A 28 -1.52 -17.81 -9.37
N GLY A 29 -0.81 -18.32 -8.35
CA GLY A 29 0.25 -19.29 -8.52
C GLY A 29 1.61 -18.65 -8.85
N GLU A 30 2.58 -19.50 -9.18
CA GLU A 30 3.96 -19.09 -9.44
C GLU A 30 4.14 -18.67 -10.91
N TYR A 31 3.78 -17.42 -11.22
CA TYR A 31 4.05 -16.85 -12.57
C TYR A 31 5.43 -16.20 -12.67
N ASP A 32 6.08 -15.91 -11.55
CA ASP A 32 7.41 -15.33 -11.50
C ASP A 32 8.14 -15.81 -10.24
N ASN A 33 9.39 -16.26 -10.40
CA ASN A 33 10.30 -16.58 -9.29
C ASN A 33 10.75 -15.32 -8.50
N ASN A 34 10.11 -14.20 -8.70
CA ASN A 34 10.42 -12.95 -8.02
C ASN A 34 9.89 -13.00 -6.58
N HIS A 35 10.77 -12.82 -5.62
CA HIS A 35 10.44 -12.80 -4.19
C HIS A 35 9.32 -11.80 -3.85
N ASP A 36 9.34 -10.61 -4.46
CA ASP A 36 8.33 -9.56 -4.22
C ASP A 36 6.94 -10.00 -4.69
N TYR A 37 6.85 -10.78 -5.77
CA TYR A 37 5.59 -11.34 -6.26
C TYR A 37 5.04 -12.39 -5.28
N VAL A 38 5.89 -13.31 -4.84
CA VAL A 38 5.54 -14.34 -3.86
C VAL A 38 5.07 -13.72 -2.54
N GLU A 39 5.67 -12.61 -2.13
CA GLU A 39 5.24 -11.86 -0.95
C GLU A 39 3.84 -11.27 -1.15
N GLY A 40 3.57 -10.66 -2.30
CA GLY A 40 2.25 -10.15 -2.68
C GLY A 40 1.18 -11.24 -2.68
N GLU A 41 1.45 -12.40 -3.28
CA GLU A 41 0.55 -13.56 -3.24
C GLU A 41 0.27 -14.03 -1.80
N SER A 42 1.29 -13.98 -0.92
CA SER A 42 1.15 -14.37 0.48
C SER A 42 0.18 -13.49 1.26
N ASN A 43 -0.21 -12.33 0.72
CA ASN A 43 -1.19 -11.44 1.36
C ASN A 43 -2.55 -12.11 1.55
N CYS A 44 -2.92 -13.08 0.72
CA CYS A 44 -4.16 -13.84 0.89
C CYS A 44 -4.30 -14.49 2.28
N LEU A 45 -3.18 -14.82 2.93
CA LEU A 45 -3.17 -15.45 4.25
C LEU A 45 -3.64 -14.53 5.38
N TYR A 46 -3.62 -13.22 5.18
CA TYR A 46 -3.98 -12.20 6.17
C TYR A 46 -5.44 -11.71 6.03
N ILE A 47 -6.17 -12.18 5.01
CA ILE A 47 -7.57 -11.80 4.77
C ILE A 47 -8.52 -12.53 5.72
N PRO A 48 -8.38 -13.88 5.97
CA PRO A 48 -9.34 -14.65 6.76
C PRO A 48 -9.49 -14.14 8.20
N ASN A 49 -10.75 -14.09 8.66
CA ASN A 49 -11.06 -13.94 10.08
C ASN A 49 -11.22 -15.35 10.70
N TYR A 50 -10.15 -15.89 11.25
CA TYR A 50 -10.09 -17.26 11.76
C TYR A 50 -11.04 -17.54 12.93
N ASP A 51 -11.47 -16.50 13.65
CA ASP A 51 -12.36 -16.64 14.82
C ASP A 51 -13.83 -16.93 14.44
N GLU A 52 -14.20 -16.65 13.19
CA GLU A 52 -15.59 -16.78 12.68
C GLU A 52 -15.77 -17.95 11.70
N LEU A 53 -14.77 -18.86 11.58
CA LEU A 53 -14.84 -20.00 10.66
C LEU A 53 -15.34 -21.26 11.37
N ASP A 54 -16.29 -21.95 10.77
CA ASP A 54 -16.80 -23.25 11.24
C ASP A 54 -15.90 -24.41 10.84
N GLY A 55 -15.08 -24.25 9.79
CA GLY A 55 -14.10 -25.21 9.34
C GLY A 55 -13.14 -24.64 8.32
N ILE A 56 -11.92 -25.18 8.24
CA ILE A 56 -10.88 -24.79 7.29
C ILE A 56 -10.50 -26.02 6.46
N ILE A 57 -10.53 -25.86 5.13
CA ILE A 57 -10.14 -26.89 4.19
C ILE A 57 -8.90 -26.42 3.42
N LEU A 58 -7.82 -27.17 3.52
CA LEU A 58 -6.52 -26.86 2.92
C LEU A 58 -6.27 -27.75 1.70
N CYS A 59 -6.13 -27.12 0.52
CA CYS A 59 -5.73 -27.76 -0.73
C CYS A 59 -4.24 -27.47 -1.00
N LEU A 60 -3.35 -28.08 -0.23
CA LEU A 60 -1.91 -27.78 -0.23
C LEU A 60 -1.16 -28.31 -1.45
N ASP A 61 -1.75 -29.23 -2.20
CA ASP A 61 -1.20 -29.82 -3.42
C ASP A 61 -1.23 -28.86 -4.64
N VAL A 62 -1.94 -27.74 -4.51
CA VAL A 62 -2.03 -26.72 -5.55
C VAL A 62 -1.09 -25.53 -5.34
N PHE A 63 -0.42 -25.45 -4.19
CA PHE A 63 0.56 -24.40 -3.92
C PHE A 63 1.94 -24.82 -4.41
N ASP A 64 2.41 -24.16 -5.47
CA ASP A 64 3.74 -24.40 -6.03
C ASP A 64 4.85 -23.67 -5.26
N ILE A 65 4.49 -22.87 -4.23
CA ILE A 65 5.41 -22.05 -3.43
C ILE A 65 5.60 -22.66 -2.03
N PRO A 66 6.68 -23.43 -1.77
CA PRO A 66 6.88 -24.12 -0.48
C PRO A 66 6.94 -23.17 0.73
N SER A 67 7.50 -21.97 0.56
CA SER A 67 7.60 -20.99 1.64
C SER A 67 6.24 -20.45 2.07
N MET A 68 5.31 -20.31 1.14
CA MET A 68 3.94 -19.90 1.41
C MET A 68 3.16 -21.00 2.15
N VAL A 69 3.35 -22.27 1.76
CA VAL A 69 2.73 -23.41 2.44
C VAL A 69 3.16 -23.47 3.90
N GLY A 70 4.44 -23.24 4.18
CA GLY A 70 4.95 -23.19 5.56
C GLY A 70 4.27 -22.09 6.38
N LYS A 71 4.22 -20.87 5.86
CA LYS A 71 3.53 -19.73 6.51
C LYS A 71 2.04 -20.03 6.77
N LEU A 72 1.34 -20.59 5.77
CA LEU A 72 -0.07 -20.97 5.91
C LEU A 72 -0.29 -21.96 7.05
N ILE A 73 0.51 -23.02 7.10
CA ILE A 73 0.42 -24.07 8.15
C ILE A 73 0.64 -23.47 9.53
N GLU A 74 1.68 -22.65 9.70
CA GLU A 74 1.98 -21.98 10.98
C GLU A 74 0.82 -21.06 11.40
N GLN A 75 0.33 -20.26 10.50
CA GLN A 75 -0.76 -19.31 10.79
C GLN A 75 -2.07 -20.00 11.14
N VAL A 76 -2.43 -21.06 10.40
CA VAL A 76 -3.63 -21.84 10.69
C VAL A 76 -3.51 -22.59 12.03
N LYS A 77 -2.35 -23.15 12.34
CA LYS A 77 -2.09 -23.78 13.65
C LYS A 77 -2.22 -22.82 14.82
N GLU A 78 -1.79 -21.58 14.64
CA GLU A 78 -1.83 -20.56 15.69
C GLU A 78 -3.24 -19.98 15.90
N LYS A 79 -4.00 -19.78 14.82
CA LYS A 79 -5.23 -18.98 14.85
C LYS A 79 -6.51 -19.77 14.74
N ALA A 80 -6.50 -20.97 14.15
CA ALA A 80 -7.74 -21.73 13.92
C ALA A 80 -8.34 -22.26 15.22
N GLN A 81 -9.62 -21.99 15.44
CA GLN A 81 -10.43 -22.50 16.55
C GLN A 81 -11.39 -23.61 16.11
N CYS A 82 -11.43 -23.93 14.81
CA CYS A 82 -12.31 -24.89 14.17
C CYS A 82 -11.52 -26.08 13.58
N PRO A 83 -12.17 -27.15 13.10
CA PRO A 83 -11.51 -28.25 12.42
C PRO A 83 -10.74 -27.80 11.21
N VAL A 84 -9.48 -28.24 11.09
CA VAL A 84 -8.64 -28.00 9.91
C VAL A 84 -8.45 -29.32 9.17
N ILE A 85 -8.83 -29.33 7.89
CA ILE A 85 -8.87 -30.50 7.04
C ILE A 85 -7.88 -30.32 5.89
N SER A 86 -6.90 -31.22 5.75
CA SER A 86 -5.98 -31.28 4.62
C SER A 86 -6.50 -32.27 3.59
N ILE A 87 -6.71 -31.82 2.36
CA ILE A 87 -7.15 -32.65 1.24
C ILE A 87 -5.95 -33.23 0.49
N ARG A 88 -5.97 -34.53 0.21
CA ARG A 88 -4.98 -35.30 -0.57
C ARG A 88 -3.57 -35.36 0.05
N GLN A 89 -3.22 -34.46 0.94
CA GLN A 89 -1.92 -34.48 1.63
C GLN A 89 -2.07 -34.95 3.08
N LYS A 90 -1.27 -35.95 3.47
CA LYS A 90 -1.19 -36.40 4.84
C LYS A 90 -0.43 -35.35 5.68
N ARG A 91 -1.10 -34.88 6.75
CA ARG A 91 -0.53 -33.94 7.71
C ARG A 91 -0.86 -34.41 9.13
N ASP A 92 0.16 -34.56 9.95
CA ASP A 92 -0.03 -35.02 11.33
C ASP A 92 -0.66 -33.94 12.22
N GLU A 93 -0.53 -32.67 11.82
CA GLU A 93 -1.08 -31.52 12.50
C GLU A 93 -2.59 -31.36 12.31
N PHE A 94 -3.14 -31.85 11.18
CA PHE A 94 -4.52 -31.64 10.75
C PHE A 94 -5.24 -32.97 10.52
N ILE A 95 -6.54 -32.87 10.30
CA ILE A 95 -7.31 -34.00 9.82
C ILE A 95 -7.00 -34.18 8.33
N SER A 96 -6.66 -35.40 7.92
CA SER A 96 -6.30 -35.64 6.51
C SER A 96 -7.40 -36.48 5.83
N VAL A 97 -7.87 -35.98 4.67
CA VAL A 97 -8.75 -36.76 3.77
C VAL A 97 -7.92 -37.17 2.56
N LEU A 98 -7.73 -38.47 2.42
CA LEU A 98 -6.79 -39.09 1.48
C LEU A 98 -7.52 -40.02 0.50
N SER A 99 -6.95 -40.24 -0.68
CA SER A 99 -7.38 -41.30 -1.61
C SER A 99 -6.60 -42.58 -1.35
N ASP A 100 -7.22 -43.73 -1.64
CA ASP A 100 -6.52 -45.01 -1.60
C ASP A 100 -5.80 -45.30 -2.92
N ASP A 101 -4.83 -44.41 -3.27
CA ASP A 101 -4.08 -44.42 -4.51
C ASP A 101 -3.36 -45.74 -4.73
N LYS A 102 -2.88 -46.35 -3.67
CA LYS A 102 -2.19 -47.65 -3.72
C LYS A 102 -3.11 -48.74 -4.29
N LYS A 103 -4.35 -48.85 -3.74
CA LYS A 103 -5.29 -49.83 -4.23
C LYS A 103 -5.76 -49.51 -5.66
N ALA A 104 -5.92 -48.25 -6.01
CA ALA A 104 -6.29 -47.84 -7.36
C ALA A 104 -5.27 -48.30 -8.42
N ILE A 105 -4.00 -48.08 -8.16
CA ILE A 105 -2.91 -48.53 -9.05
C ILE A 105 -2.85 -50.08 -9.09
N MET A 106 -3.00 -50.75 -7.96
CA MET A 106 -3.05 -52.21 -7.92
C MET A 106 -4.20 -52.74 -8.80
N ALA A 107 -5.38 -52.16 -8.74
CA ALA A 107 -6.52 -52.52 -9.56
C ALA A 107 -6.30 -52.22 -11.06
N MET A 108 -5.58 -51.16 -11.40
CA MET A 108 -5.18 -50.84 -12.78
C MET A 108 -4.22 -51.89 -13.34
N VAL A 109 -3.20 -52.30 -12.55
CA VAL A 109 -2.29 -53.39 -12.94
C VAL A 109 -3.06 -54.69 -13.15
N ASP A 110 -4.04 -55.01 -12.26
CA ASP A 110 -4.87 -56.20 -12.44
C ASP A 110 -5.65 -56.17 -13.76
N HIS A 111 -6.26 -55.02 -14.06
CA HIS A 111 -6.97 -54.82 -15.34
C HIS A 111 -6.05 -55.03 -16.56
N LEU A 112 -4.86 -54.48 -16.56
CA LEU A 112 -3.91 -54.64 -17.66
C LEU A 112 -3.50 -56.10 -17.82
N VAL A 113 -3.34 -56.84 -16.73
CA VAL A 113 -2.93 -58.26 -16.77
C VAL A 113 -4.10 -59.15 -17.15
N ASP A 114 -5.27 -58.97 -16.52
CA ASP A 114 -6.41 -59.91 -16.65
C ASP A 114 -7.18 -59.68 -17.92
N GLU A 115 -7.43 -58.44 -18.33
CA GLU A 115 -8.26 -58.12 -19.50
C GLU A 115 -7.42 -57.97 -20.78
N HIS A 116 -6.17 -57.54 -20.70
CA HIS A 116 -5.32 -57.25 -21.85
C HIS A 116 -4.08 -58.16 -21.99
N ASN A 117 -3.91 -59.11 -21.07
CA ASN A 117 -2.78 -60.07 -21.04
C ASN A 117 -1.40 -59.37 -21.11
N ALA A 118 -1.28 -58.15 -20.57
CA ALA A 118 -0.04 -57.35 -20.55
C ALA A 118 1.02 -58.04 -19.69
N LYS A 119 2.18 -58.33 -20.26
CA LYS A 119 3.30 -59.05 -19.63
C LYS A 119 4.45 -58.11 -19.28
N ARG A 120 4.56 -56.98 -19.98
CA ARG A 120 5.57 -55.94 -19.79
C ARG A 120 4.85 -54.63 -19.54
N ILE A 121 4.73 -54.25 -18.29
CA ILE A 121 4.10 -53.01 -17.87
C ILE A 121 5.19 -52.11 -17.34
N TYR A 122 5.36 -50.94 -17.93
CA TYR A 122 6.29 -49.94 -17.50
C TYR A 122 5.54 -48.83 -16.77
N TYR A 123 6.23 -48.14 -15.84
CA TYR A 123 5.61 -47.16 -15.00
C TYR A 123 6.29 -45.78 -15.13
N LEU A 124 5.56 -44.80 -15.58
CA LEU A 124 5.99 -43.41 -15.57
C LEU A 124 5.56 -42.76 -14.26
N SER A 125 6.47 -42.73 -13.29
CA SER A 125 6.28 -42.15 -11.97
C SER A 125 6.48 -40.64 -11.96
N GLY A 126 6.13 -39.96 -10.87
CA GLY A 126 6.41 -38.56 -10.62
C GLY A 126 7.55 -38.34 -9.62
N PRO A 127 7.69 -37.11 -9.08
CA PRO A 127 8.70 -36.77 -8.08
C PRO A 127 8.59 -37.57 -6.79
N SER A 128 9.67 -38.18 -6.34
CA SER A 128 9.68 -39.09 -5.19
C SER A 128 9.45 -38.43 -3.82
N TYR A 129 9.50 -37.11 -3.72
CA TYR A 129 9.21 -36.39 -2.48
C TYR A 129 7.70 -36.31 -2.18
N MET A 130 6.83 -36.50 -3.16
CA MET A 130 5.39 -36.47 -2.99
C MET A 130 4.88 -37.79 -2.42
N HIS A 131 4.01 -37.69 -1.39
CA HIS A 131 3.51 -38.87 -0.68
C HIS A 131 2.62 -39.76 -1.53
N ASP A 132 1.67 -39.17 -2.26
CA ASP A 132 0.73 -39.83 -3.16
C ASP A 132 1.47 -40.57 -4.28
N ILE A 133 2.47 -39.95 -4.88
CA ILE A 133 3.31 -40.57 -5.91
C ILE A 133 4.03 -41.80 -5.36
N ARG A 134 4.57 -41.74 -4.15
CA ARG A 134 5.17 -42.92 -3.50
C ARG A 134 4.14 -44.03 -3.29
N MET A 135 2.94 -43.67 -2.84
CA MET A 135 1.87 -44.68 -2.63
C MET A 135 1.47 -45.36 -3.95
N ARG A 136 1.38 -44.61 -5.05
CA ARG A 136 1.10 -45.15 -6.39
C ARG A 136 2.23 -46.07 -6.85
N GLU A 137 3.48 -45.65 -6.69
CA GLU A 137 4.67 -46.42 -7.08
C GLU A 137 4.81 -47.70 -6.26
N ASP A 138 4.55 -47.64 -4.94
CA ASP A 138 4.53 -48.82 -4.06
C ASP A 138 3.40 -49.79 -4.44
N GLY A 139 2.21 -49.27 -4.83
CA GLY A 139 1.12 -50.07 -5.33
C GLY A 139 1.50 -50.82 -6.61
N PHE A 140 2.16 -50.15 -7.54
CA PHE A 140 2.65 -50.77 -8.76
C PHE A 140 3.65 -51.90 -8.47
N ARG A 141 4.72 -51.64 -7.69
CA ARG A 141 5.73 -52.64 -7.33
C ARG A 141 5.12 -53.87 -6.65
N GLU A 142 4.30 -53.62 -5.65
CA GLU A 142 3.68 -54.71 -4.89
C GLU A 142 2.76 -55.58 -5.77
N ARG A 143 1.99 -54.94 -6.68
CA ARG A 143 1.06 -55.70 -7.53
C ARG A 143 1.78 -56.46 -8.61
N MET A 144 2.75 -55.88 -9.28
CA MET A 144 3.62 -56.57 -10.25
C MET A 144 4.23 -57.85 -9.63
N LYS A 145 4.81 -57.72 -8.43
CA LYS A 145 5.41 -58.84 -7.70
C LYS A 145 4.35 -59.89 -7.29
N SER A 146 3.20 -59.48 -6.76
CA SER A 146 2.17 -60.42 -6.29
C SER A 146 1.53 -61.20 -7.43
N ARG A 147 1.46 -60.61 -8.64
CA ARG A 147 0.93 -61.25 -9.86
C ARG A 147 1.99 -62.07 -10.58
N GLY A 148 3.24 -62.06 -10.17
CA GLY A 148 4.32 -62.76 -10.84
C GLY A 148 4.66 -62.18 -12.25
N VAL A 149 4.30 -60.93 -12.51
CA VAL A 149 4.65 -60.25 -13.74
C VAL A 149 6.11 -59.81 -13.67
N ALA A 150 6.84 -59.99 -14.76
CA ALA A 150 8.26 -59.61 -14.85
C ALA A 150 8.40 -58.11 -14.50
N PHE A 151 9.22 -57.85 -13.48
CA PHE A 151 9.46 -56.49 -12.99
C PHE A 151 10.94 -56.24 -12.72
N ARG A 152 11.46 -55.13 -13.17
CA ARG A 152 12.77 -54.59 -12.84
C ARG A 152 12.62 -53.12 -12.46
N GLU A 153 13.45 -52.60 -11.58
CA GLU A 153 13.40 -51.20 -11.13
C GLU A 153 13.56 -50.20 -12.29
N GLU A 154 14.29 -50.63 -13.37
CA GLU A 154 14.45 -49.85 -14.60
C GLU A 154 13.13 -49.65 -15.38
N TYR A 155 12.09 -50.43 -15.09
CA TYR A 155 10.76 -50.23 -15.68
C TYR A 155 10.01 -49.03 -15.06
N ILE A 156 10.61 -48.37 -14.07
CA ILE A 156 10.11 -47.14 -13.48
C ILE A 156 10.95 -45.97 -13.96
N PHE A 157 10.36 -45.06 -14.69
CA PHE A 157 10.97 -43.80 -15.08
C PHE A 157 10.32 -42.67 -14.27
N ARG A 158 11.14 -41.70 -13.80
CA ARG A 158 10.62 -40.57 -13.00
C ARG A 158 10.45 -39.35 -13.84
N GLY A 159 9.18 -38.98 -14.05
CA GLY A 159 8.78 -37.75 -14.71
C GLY A 159 8.56 -36.58 -13.76
N ASN A 160 7.96 -35.53 -14.30
CA ASN A 160 7.77 -34.24 -13.65
C ASN A 160 6.28 -33.84 -13.45
N LEU A 161 5.35 -34.75 -13.77
CA LEU A 161 3.89 -34.58 -13.74
C LEU A 161 3.33 -33.60 -14.80
N TRP A 162 4.13 -33.21 -15.80
CA TRP A 162 3.74 -32.28 -16.87
C TRP A 162 3.70 -32.92 -18.27
N TYR A 163 3.11 -32.21 -19.24
CA TYR A 163 2.99 -32.62 -20.64
C TYR A 163 4.31 -32.74 -21.41
N ASN A 164 5.40 -32.22 -20.92
CA ASN A 164 6.67 -32.15 -21.67
C ASN A 164 7.58 -33.35 -21.48
N ILE A 165 7.13 -34.40 -20.78
CA ILE A 165 7.97 -35.57 -20.46
C ILE A 165 7.85 -36.73 -21.42
N GLY A 166 6.84 -36.72 -22.31
CA GLY A 166 6.49 -37.87 -23.17
C GLY A 166 7.66 -38.36 -23.98
N LYS A 167 8.37 -37.46 -24.68
CA LYS A 167 9.52 -37.84 -25.51
C LYS A 167 10.61 -38.51 -24.68
N GLU A 168 11.02 -37.93 -23.58
CA GLU A 168 12.09 -38.44 -22.73
C GLU A 168 11.71 -39.80 -22.12
N ALA A 169 10.45 -39.96 -21.68
CA ALA A 169 9.95 -41.21 -21.15
C ALA A 169 9.90 -42.33 -22.19
N VAL A 170 9.39 -42.04 -23.41
CA VAL A 170 9.33 -43.02 -24.47
C VAL A 170 10.74 -43.40 -24.98
N ASP A 171 11.66 -42.42 -25.14
CA ASP A 171 13.07 -42.68 -25.44
C ASP A 171 13.71 -43.63 -24.43
N TYR A 172 13.50 -43.36 -23.15
CA TYR A 172 14.01 -44.17 -22.05
C TYR A 172 13.43 -45.60 -22.11
N PHE A 173 12.12 -45.75 -22.16
CA PHE A 173 11.47 -47.07 -22.18
C PHE A 173 11.86 -47.91 -23.39
N PHE A 174 12.05 -47.31 -24.53
CA PHE A 174 12.47 -48.02 -25.75
C PHE A 174 13.96 -48.36 -25.78
N SER A 175 14.73 -47.79 -24.88
CA SER A 175 16.16 -48.12 -24.75
C SER A 175 16.45 -49.32 -23.83
N LEU A 176 15.44 -49.79 -23.07
CA LEU A 176 15.65 -50.82 -22.03
C LEU A 176 15.80 -52.21 -22.56
N ASP A 177 15.03 -52.62 -23.58
CA ASP A 177 14.98 -53.96 -24.12
C ASP A 177 14.71 -53.95 -25.64
N ASP A 178 15.04 -55.04 -26.32
CA ASP A 178 14.69 -55.22 -27.73
C ASP A 178 13.18 -55.36 -27.95
N GLU A 179 12.44 -55.74 -26.91
CA GLU A 179 10.97 -55.86 -26.91
C GLU A 179 10.33 -54.68 -26.18
N ARG A 180 9.30 -54.09 -26.80
CA ARG A 180 8.60 -52.93 -26.30
C ARG A 180 7.65 -53.26 -25.12
N PRO A 181 7.21 -52.27 -24.31
CA PRO A 181 6.20 -52.47 -23.32
C PRO A 181 4.84 -52.83 -23.98
N ASP A 182 4.06 -53.70 -23.35
CA ASP A 182 2.66 -53.92 -23.71
C ASP A 182 1.77 -52.78 -23.18
N ALA A 183 2.17 -52.21 -22.04
CA ALA A 183 1.48 -51.07 -21.45
C ALA A 183 2.42 -50.12 -20.74
N ILE A 184 2.10 -48.83 -20.76
CA ILE A 184 2.74 -47.76 -19.98
C ILE A 184 1.68 -47.20 -19.03
N LEU A 185 1.87 -47.43 -17.72
CA LEU A 185 1.03 -46.86 -16.67
C LEU A 185 1.67 -45.61 -16.15
N CYS A 186 0.96 -44.47 -16.23
CA CYS A 186 1.48 -43.17 -15.83
C CYS A 186 0.88 -42.74 -14.48
N ALA A 187 1.68 -42.06 -13.67
CA ALA A 187 1.27 -41.59 -12.35
C ALA A 187 0.25 -40.45 -12.42
N ASN A 188 0.12 -39.77 -13.56
CA ASN A 188 -0.97 -38.82 -13.81
C ASN A 188 -1.34 -38.74 -15.28
N ASP A 189 -2.48 -38.11 -15.56
CA ASP A 189 -3.04 -38.01 -16.92
C ASP A 189 -2.22 -37.11 -17.84
N TYR A 190 -1.64 -36.02 -17.34
CA TYR A 190 -0.83 -35.11 -18.18
C TYR A 190 0.39 -35.80 -18.79
N MET A 191 1.07 -36.62 -17.99
CA MET A 191 2.16 -37.44 -18.51
C MET A 191 1.65 -38.51 -19.46
N ALA A 192 0.50 -39.12 -19.16
CA ALA A 192 -0.11 -40.13 -20.03
C ALA A 192 -0.50 -39.57 -21.41
N ILE A 193 -1.09 -38.35 -21.43
CA ILE A 193 -1.43 -37.62 -22.66
C ILE A 193 -0.17 -37.39 -23.48
N SER A 194 0.89 -36.87 -22.86
CA SER A 194 2.18 -36.60 -23.51
C SER A 194 2.82 -37.87 -24.09
N VAL A 195 2.70 -39.01 -23.39
CA VAL A 195 3.14 -40.31 -23.87
C VAL A 195 2.30 -40.77 -25.06
N CYS A 196 0.97 -40.62 -25.04
CA CYS A 196 0.09 -40.93 -26.17
C CYS A 196 0.46 -40.12 -27.42
N GLU A 197 0.68 -38.81 -27.28
CA GLU A 197 1.07 -37.92 -28.35
C GLU A 197 2.41 -38.36 -28.98
N GLU A 198 3.43 -38.60 -28.17
CA GLU A 198 4.74 -39.02 -28.62
C GLU A 198 4.70 -40.39 -29.32
N LEU A 199 3.90 -41.34 -28.77
CA LEU A 199 3.74 -42.64 -29.44
C LEU A 199 3.05 -42.51 -30.82
N CYS A 200 2.01 -41.68 -30.91
CA CYS A 200 1.33 -41.40 -32.17
C CYS A 200 2.27 -40.73 -33.20
N ASP A 201 3.08 -39.74 -32.75
CA ASP A 201 4.06 -39.07 -33.61
C ASP A 201 5.11 -40.04 -34.17
N ARG A 202 5.46 -41.10 -33.43
CA ARG A 202 6.35 -42.18 -33.88
C ARG A 202 5.64 -43.27 -34.71
N GLY A 203 4.34 -43.13 -34.95
CA GLY A 203 3.54 -44.04 -35.74
C GLY A 203 3.01 -45.26 -34.99
N PHE A 204 3.05 -45.27 -33.65
CA PHE A 204 2.44 -46.32 -32.83
C PHE A 204 0.97 -46.02 -32.60
N ARG A 205 0.16 -47.05 -32.55
CA ARG A 205 -1.28 -46.94 -32.25
C ARG A 205 -1.51 -47.27 -30.79
N VAL A 206 -2.28 -46.42 -30.12
CA VAL A 206 -2.79 -46.65 -28.79
C VAL A 206 -4.27 -46.95 -28.93
N PRO A 207 -4.75 -48.09 -28.48
CA PRO A 207 -4.09 -49.11 -27.63
C PRO A 207 -3.42 -50.28 -28.43
N GLU A 208 -3.59 -50.41 -29.74
CA GLU A 208 -3.32 -51.64 -30.49
C GLU A 208 -1.85 -52.08 -30.41
N ASP A 209 -0.91 -51.13 -30.37
CA ASP A 209 0.51 -51.45 -30.29
C ASP A 209 1.05 -51.28 -28.84
N ILE A 210 0.57 -50.30 -28.08
CA ILE A 210 0.93 -50.06 -26.69
C ILE A 210 -0.28 -49.49 -25.97
N ILE A 211 -0.64 -50.00 -24.81
CA ILE A 211 -1.68 -49.48 -23.94
C ILE A 211 -1.08 -48.33 -23.11
N VAL A 212 -1.85 -47.23 -22.92
CA VAL A 212 -1.48 -46.13 -22.02
C VAL A 212 -2.58 -45.86 -21.02
N THR A 213 -2.23 -45.77 -19.74
CA THR A 213 -3.17 -45.42 -18.68
C THR A 213 -2.64 -44.28 -17.82
N GLY A 214 -3.55 -43.50 -17.26
CA GLY A 214 -3.24 -42.35 -16.42
C GLY A 214 -3.81 -42.43 -15.01
N PHE A 215 -3.88 -41.28 -14.34
CA PHE A 215 -4.45 -41.07 -13.03
C PHE A 215 -4.96 -39.62 -12.93
N ASP A 216 -6.04 -39.35 -12.22
CA ASP A 216 -6.71 -38.09 -11.88
C ASP A 216 -8.03 -37.86 -12.62
N ASP A 217 -8.27 -38.45 -13.78
CA ASP A 217 -9.43 -38.26 -14.67
C ASP A 217 -9.67 -36.76 -15.03
N VAL A 218 -8.61 -36.10 -15.46
CA VAL A 218 -8.69 -34.70 -15.91
C VAL A 218 -9.60 -34.54 -17.13
N GLU A 219 -10.15 -33.33 -17.35
CA GLU A 219 -11.05 -33.10 -18.49
C GLU A 219 -10.40 -33.43 -19.84
N GLU A 220 -9.12 -33.11 -19.98
CA GLU A 220 -8.33 -33.40 -21.17
C GLU A 220 -8.24 -34.90 -21.47
N ALA A 221 -8.20 -35.77 -20.45
CA ALA A 221 -8.19 -37.21 -20.61
C ALA A 221 -9.49 -37.75 -21.27
N ARG A 222 -10.59 -37.00 -21.15
CA ARG A 222 -11.88 -37.28 -21.79
C ARG A 222 -12.01 -36.61 -23.17
N ASP A 223 -11.22 -35.60 -23.45
CA ASP A 223 -11.31 -34.75 -24.64
C ASP A 223 -10.27 -35.09 -25.71
N ILE A 224 -9.32 -36.01 -25.46
CA ILE A 224 -8.35 -36.51 -26.43
C ILE A 224 -8.81 -37.81 -27.12
N TYR A 225 -8.16 -38.17 -28.22
CA TYR A 225 -8.30 -39.46 -28.85
C TYR A 225 -6.94 -40.15 -29.00
N PRO A 226 -6.82 -41.41 -28.49
CA PRO A 226 -7.82 -42.19 -27.77
C PRO A 226 -8.15 -41.61 -26.39
N MET A 227 -9.41 -41.64 -25.98
CA MET A 227 -9.80 -41.20 -24.62
C MET A 227 -9.04 -42.03 -23.58
N LEU A 228 -8.46 -41.35 -22.61
CA LEU A 228 -7.54 -41.95 -21.66
C LEU A 228 -8.28 -42.83 -20.63
N THR A 229 -7.81 -44.07 -20.49
CA THR A 229 -8.12 -44.93 -19.34
C THR A 229 -7.37 -44.41 -18.14
N THR A 230 -8.05 -44.15 -17.04
CA THR A 230 -7.48 -43.43 -15.89
C THR A 230 -8.16 -43.84 -14.59
N VAL A 231 -7.65 -43.29 -13.50
CA VAL A 231 -8.30 -43.40 -12.16
C VAL A 231 -8.97 -42.08 -11.83
N GLU A 232 -10.28 -42.13 -11.55
CA GLU A 232 -11.00 -40.93 -11.12
C GLU A 232 -10.73 -40.65 -9.66
N ALA A 233 -10.29 -39.43 -9.37
CA ALA A 233 -10.01 -38.95 -8.01
C ALA A 233 -11.29 -38.64 -7.20
N CYS A 234 -12.47 -38.64 -7.82
CA CYS A 234 -13.79 -38.41 -7.22
C CYS A 234 -13.83 -37.15 -6.30
N PRO A 235 -13.62 -35.97 -6.81
CA PRO A 235 -13.54 -34.73 -5.99
C PRO A 235 -14.82 -34.46 -5.18
N GLU A 236 -15.97 -34.92 -5.65
CA GLU A 236 -17.25 -34.84 -4.94
C GLU A 236 -17.25 -35.65 -3.63
N ASN A 237 -16.54 -36.77 -3.59
CA ASN A 237 -16.42 -37.59 -2.38
C ASN A 237 -15.50 -36.90 -1.36
N PHE A 238 -14.44 -36.23 -1.79
CA PHE A 238 -13.59 -35.40 -0.92
C PHE A 238 -14.41 -34.26 -0.31
N ALA A 239 -15.18 -33.53 -1.12
CA ALA A 239 -16.03 -32.43 -0.69
C ALA A 239 -17.04 -32.89 0.37
N ARG A 240 -17.79 -33.98 0.08
CA ARG A 240 -18.76 -34.54 1.00
C ARG A 240 -18.11 -34.96 2.30
N CYS A 241 -16.97 -35.66 2.25
CA CYS A 241 -16.26 -36.10 3.45
C CYS A 241 -15.81 -34.91 4.30
N ALA A 242 -15.24 -33.84 3.67
CA ALA A 242 -14.84 -32.63 4.37
C ALA A 242 -16.04 -31.95 5.08
N MET A 243 -17.18 -31.82 4.39
CA MET A 243 -18.38 -31.24 4.98
C MET A 243 -18.96 -32.11 6.10
N GLU A 244 -18.90 -33.45 5.99
CA GLU A 244 -19.32 -34.35 7.08
C GLU A 244 -18.41 -34.22 8.32
N ILE A 245 -17.11 -34.01 8.14
CA ILE A 245 -16.18 -33.79 9.27
C ILE A 245 -16.54 -32.49 9.99
N ILE A 246 -16.82 -31.40 9.27
CA ILE A 246 -17.24 -30.12 9.86
C ILE A 246 -18.55 -30.32 10.66
N LYS A 247 -19.56 -30.94 10.08
CA LYS A 247 -20.83 -31.23 10.78
C LYS A 247 -20.67 -32.12 12.01
N LYS A 248 -19.79 -33.12 11.98
CA LYS A 248 -19.47 -33.94 13.15
C LYS A 248 -18.84 -33.13 14.26
N ALA A 249 -17.92 -32.19 13.88
CA ALA A 249 -17.30 -31.29 14.84
C ALA A 249 -18.32 -30.39 15.54
N GLU A 250 -19.26 -29.82 14.80
CA GLU A 250 -20.36 -28.99 15.36
C GLU A 250 -21.26 -29.78 16.34
N ARG A 251 -21.44 -31.06 16.07
CA ARG A 251 -22.20 -31.95 16.98
C ARG A 251 -21.39 -32.44 18.18
N GLY A 252 -20.10 -32.06 18.27
CA GLY A 252 -19.20 -32.55 19.30
C GLY A 252 -18.81 -34.00 19.19
N GLU A 253 -18.98 -34.61 18.00
CA GLU A 253 -18.65 -36.02 17.75
C GLU A 253 -17.11 -36.17 17.69
N LYS A 254 -16.63 -37.37 18.04
CA LYS A 254 -15.22 -37.72 17.96
C LYS A 254 -14.78 -37.78 16.49
N LEU A 255 -13.75 -37.04 16.15
CA LEU A 255 -13.15 -37.01 14.82
C LEU A 255 -11.93 -37.94 14.75
N GLU A 256 -11.79 -38.61 13.61
CA GLU A 256 -10.60 -39.39 13.30
C GLU A 256 -9.53 -38.51 12.68
N LYS A 257 -8.25 -38.91 12.76
CA LYS A 257 -7.13 -38.15 12.17
C LYS A 257 -7.01 -38.34 10.67
N GLN A 258 -7.53 -39.45 10.12
CA GLN A 258 -7.41 -39.78 8.71
C GLN A 258 -8.70 -40.41 8.20
N TYR A 259 -9.14 -39.94 7.04
CA TYR A 259 -10.29 -40.48 6.29
C TYR A 259 -9.80 -40.90 4.91
N TYR A 260 -10.32 -42.00 4.38
CA TYR A 260 -9.91 -42.49 3.06
C TYR A 260 -11.12 -42.51 2.12
N ILE A 261 -10.93 -41.93 0.94
CA ILE A 261 -11.91 -41.88 -0.13
C ILE A 261 -11.59 -42.99 -1.15
N SER A 262 -12.63 -43.71 -1.55
CA SER A 262 -12.51 -44.69 -2.62
C SER A 262 -12.38 -44.00 -3.97
N THR A 263 -11.47 -44.45 -4.80
CA THR A 263 -11.29 -44.07 -6.17
C THR A 263 -12.02 -45.03 -7.11
N GLN A 264 -12.25 -44.63 -8.37
CA GLN A 264 -12.86 -45.46 -9.41
C GLN A 264 -11.97 -45.46 -10.65
N ASN A 265 -11.76 -46.69 -11.22
CA ASN A 265 -11.06 -46.79 -12.48
C ASN A 265 -12.04 -46.55 -13.64
N GLN A 266 -11.66 -45.67 -14.55
CA GLN A 266 -12.41 -45.31 -15.76
C GLN A 266 -11.73 -45.93 -16.97
N TYR A 267 -12.31 -47.02 -17.46
CA TYR A 267 -11.77 -47.75 -18.63
C TYR A 267 -12.32 -47.17 -19.93
N ARG A 268 -11.39 -46.77 -20.84
CA ARG A 268 -11.74 -46.05 -22.07
C ARG A 268 -10.97 -46.59 -23.30
N ASN A 269 -10.79 -45.77 -24.34
CA ASN A 269 -10.19 -46.15 -25.58
C ASN A 269 -8.70 -46.49 -25.50
N SER A 270 -7.92 -45.79 -24.62
CA SER A 270 -6.49 -46.00 -24.55
C SER A 270 -6.04 -47.34 -23.97
N CYS A 271 -6.98 -48.13 -23.40
CA CYS A 271 -6.76 -49.54 -23.12
C CYS A 271 -7.57 -50.47 -24.05
N GLY A 272 -8.48 -49.95 -24.89
CA GLY A 272 -9.28 -50.71 -25.81
C GLY A 272 -10.63 -51.19 -25.27
N CYS A 273 -11.04 -50.84 -24.05
CA CYS A 273 -12.30 -51.31 -23.44
C CYS A 273 -13.54 -50.58 -23.94
N LYS A 274 -13.43 -49.45 -24.60
CA LYS A 274 -14.54 -48.76 -25.26
C LYS A 274 -14.28 -48.60 -26.75
N GLU A 275 -15.36 -48.76 -27.55
CA GLU A 275 -15.29 -48.58 -29.00
C GLU A 275 -15.24 -47.10 -29.41
N ALA A 276 -14.70 -46.84 -30.61
CA ALA A 276 -14.31 -45.50 -31.14
C ALA A 276 -15.49 -44.63 -31.65
N GLU A 277 -16.76 -44.91 -31.27
CA GLU A 277 -17.93 -44.23 -31.84
C GLU A 277 -18.03 -42.71 -31.56
N GLU A 278 -17.19 -42.18 -30.69
CA GLU A 278 -17.29 -40.78 -30.18
C GLU A 278 -16.28 -39.77 -30.80
N ALA A 279 -15.37 -40.18 -31.65
CA ALA A 279 -14.31 -39.27 -32.17
C ALA A 279 -14.87 -37.98 -32.83
N LYS A 280 -16.00 -38.07 -33.53
CA LYS A 280 -16.66 -36.87 -34.10
C LYS A 280 -17.29 -35.96 -33.07
N GLN A 281 -17.77 -36.50 -31.97
CA GLN A 281 -18.36 -35.69 -30.88
C GLN A 281 -17.27 -35.00 -30.07
N ILE A 282 -16.17 -35.71 -29.81
CA ILE A 282 -14.96 -35.15 -29.16
C ILE A 282 -14.42 -33.99 -29.99
N PHE A 283 -14.21 -34.19 -31.29
CA PHE A 283 -13.73 -33.13 -32.17
C PHE A 283 -14.64 -31.88 -32.16
N ARG A 284 -15.97 -32.07 -32.20
CA ARG A 284 -16.92 -30.97 -32.14
C ARG A 284 -16.87 -30.24 -30.78
N LYS A 285 -16.68 -30.96 -29.67
CA LYS A 285 -16.55 -30.38 -28.33
C LYS A 285 -15.26 -29.58 -28.21
N GLN A 286 -14.14 -30.15 -28.65
CA GLN A 286 -12.84 -29.45 -28.67
C GLN A 286 -12.87 -28.20 -29.55
N PHE A 287 -13.46 -28.30 -30.76
CA PHE A 287 -13.57 -27.14 -31.64
C PHE A 287 -14.36 -26.00 -30.98
N LYS A 288 -15.48 -26.30 -30.32
CA LYS A 288 -16.25 -25.29 -29.59
C LYS A 288 -15.46 -24.72 -28.40
N LYS A 289 -14.73 -25.57 -27.66
CA LYS A 289 -13.85 -25.14 -26.55
C LYS A 289 -12.75 -24.21 -27.05
N ASN A 290 -12.07 -24.58 -28.13
CA ASN A 290 -11.04 -23.75 -28.74
C ASN A 290 -11.56 -22.41 -29.27
N GLN A 291 -12.74 -22.39 -29.91
CA GLN A 291 -13.38 -21.14 -30.32
C GLN A 291 -13.68 -20.21 -29.14
N ARG A 292 -14.14 -20.79 -28.02
CA ARG A 292 -14.39 -20.02 -26.80
C ARG A 292 -13.10 -19.48 -26.22
N LEU A 293 -12.04 -20.28 -26.13
CA LEU A 293 -10.71 -19.84 -25.66
C LEU A 293 -10.16 -18.69 -26.52
N VAL A 294 -10.22 -18.82 -27.85
CA VAL A 294 -9.80 -17.74 -28.76
C VAL A 294 -10.59 -16.47 -28.54
N HIS A 295 -11.89 -16.58 -28.28
CA HIS A 295 -12.72 -15.42 -27.95
C HIS A 295 -12.31 -14.76 -26.64
N LEU A 296 -12.08 -15.55 -25.58
CA LEU A 296 -11.61 -15.08 -24.28
C LEU A 296 -10.22 -14.41 -24.37
N TYR A 297 -9.29 -15.00 -25.12
CA TYR A 297 -7.97 -14.36 -25.36
C TYR A 297 -8.10 -13.01 -26.07
N LYS A 298 -8.98 -12.90 -27.07
CA LYS A 298 -9.25 -11.63 -27.73
C LYS A 298 -9.84 -10.60 -26.78
N GLN A 299 -10.79 -10.99 -25.93
CA GLN A 299 -11.35 -10.09 -24.93
C GLN A 299 -10.29 -9.60 -23.95
N ASN A 300 -9.40 -10.49 -23.49
CA ASN A 300 -8.31 -10.15 -22.60
C ASN A 300 -7.33 -9.15 -23.24
N MET A 301 -6.98 -9.39 -24.49
CA MET A 301 -6.11 -8.49 -25.26
C MET A 301 -6.74 -7.10 -25.43
N PHE A 302 -8.05 -7.01 -25.73
CA PHE A 302 -8.75 -5.74 -25.80
C PHE A 302 -8.86 -5.03 -24.45
N MET A 303 -8.93 -5.78 -23.36
CA MET A 303 -8.88 -5.21 -22.02
C MET A 303 -7.58 -4.45 -21.76
N VAL A 304 -6.43 -5.06 -22.06
CA VAL A 304 -5.12 -4.42 -21.90
C VAL A 304 -5.08 -3.06 -22.60
N PHE A 305 -5.56 -2.96 -23.85
CA PHE A 305 -5.62 -1.69 -24.57
C PHE A 305 -6.51 -0.64 -23.90
N ARG A 306 -7.61 -1.07 -23.27
CA ARG A 306 -8.51 -0.14 -22.56
C ARG A 306 -7.93 0.38 -21.25
N MET A 307 -7.08 -0.42 -20.62
CA MET A 307 -6.39 -0.08 -19.37
C MET A 307 -5.40 1.07 -19.53
N GLU A 308 -4.80 1.20 -20.72
CA GLU A 308 -3.83 2.27 -21.04
C GLU A 308 -4.40 3.69 -20.83
N GLY A 309 -5.74 3.85 -20.92
CA GLY A 309 -6.43 5.13 -20.74
C GLY A 309 -6.89 5.42 -19.31
N ILE A 310 -6.82 4.47 -18.38
CA ILE A 310 -7.31 4.64 -17.01
C ILE A 310 -6.22 5.31 -16.18
N ARG A 311 -6.55 6.48 -15.64
CA ARG A 311 -5.63 7.30 -14.83
C ARG A 311 -6.11 7.56 -13.40
N ASP A 312 -7.37 7.21 -13.13
CA ASP A 312 -8.00 7.37 -11.83
C ASP A 312 -9.03 6.25 -11.57
N TYR A 313 -9.54 6.18 -10.36
CA TYR A 313 -10.52 5.18 -9.97
C TYR A 313 -11.86 5.29 -10.72
N GLN A 314 -12.17 6.42 -11.34
CA GLN A 314 -13.43 6.63 -12.09
C GLN A 314 -13.47 5.82 -13.40
N GLY A 315 -12.31 5.45 -13.93
CA GLY A 315 -12.21 4.61 -15.13
C GLY A 315 -12.44 3.12 -14.88
N LEU A 316 -12.32 2.64 -13.63
CA LEU A 316 -12.47 1.22 -13.28
C LEU A 316 -13.87 0.64 -13.55
N PRO A 317 -15.01 1.34 -13.29
CA PRO A 317 -16.34 0.81 -13.51
C PRO A 317 -16.59 0.34 -14.94
N ASP A 318 -16.13 1.09 -15.94
CA ASP A 318 -16.26 0.73 -17.36
C ASP A 318 -15.51 -0.55 -17.72
N LEU A 319 -14.32 -0.74 -17.11
CA LEU A 319 -13.52 -1.94 -17.30
C LEU A 319 -14.17 -3.16 -16.66
N VAL A 320 -14.54 -3.04 -15.39
CA VAL A 320 -15.18 -4.10 -14.60
C VAL A 320 -16.52 -4.48 -15.20
N GLY A 321 -17.33 -3.49 -15.63
CA GLY A 321 -18.64 -3.73 -16.18
C GLY A 321 -18.65 -4.66 -17.38
N LYS A 322 -17.75 -4.42 -18.30
CA LYS A 322 -17.65 -5.24 -19.52
C LYS A 322 -17.17 -6.67 -19.24
N PHE A 323 -16.38 -6.85 -18.19
CA PHE A 323 -15.98 -8.18 -17.77
C PHE A 323 -17.15 -8.94 -17.14
N VAL A 324 -17.82 -8.33 -16.17
CA VAL A 324 -18.93 -8.96 -15.43
C VAL A 324 -20.09 -9.28 -16.37
N GLU A 325 -20.47 -8.36 -17.29
CA GLU A 325 -21.55 -8.55 -18.26
C GLU A 325 -21.31 -9.76 -19.19
N GLY A 326 -20.08 -9.95 -19.62
CA GLY A 326 -19.73 -10.98 -20.62
C GLY A 326 -19.43 -12.37 -20.04
N ASN A 327 -19.01 -12.48 -18.77
CA ASN A 327 -18.29 -13.67 -18.31
C ASN A 327 -18.76 -14.29 -16.99
N THR A 328 -19.50 -13.58 -16.14
CA THR A 328 -19.80 -14.08 -14.78
C THR A 328 -21.12 -14.82 -14.64
N GLY A 329 -21.97 -14.81 -15.67
CA GLY A 329 -23.23 -15.57 -15.64
C GLY A 329 -24.21 -15.18 -14.55
N GLY A 330 -24.11 -13.97 -14.00
CA GLY A 330 -24.98 -13.44 -12.95
C GLY A 330 -24.35 -13.45 -11.56
N SER A 331 -23.10 -13.09 -11.45
CA SER A 331 -22.35 -13.02 -10.19
C SER A 331 -22.09 -11.57 -9.79
N ASP A 332 -21.96 -11.32 -8.50
CA ASP A 332 -21.56 -10.01 -7.98
C ASP A 332 -20.03 -9.96 -7.86
N PHE A 333 -19.47 -8.78 -8.14
CA PHE A 333 -18.04 -8.54 -8.09
C PHE A 333 -17.74 -7.27 -7.29
N TYR A 334 -16.80 -7.38 -6.35
CA TYR A 334 -16.43 -6.31 -5.44
C TYR A 334 -14.93 -6.02 -5.52
N ILE A 335 -14.57 -4.75 -5.39
CA ILE A 335 -13.20 -4.30 -5.16
C ILE A 335 -13.15 -3.59 -3.81
N CYS A 336 -12.35 -4.12 -2.90
CA CYS A 336 -12.12 -3.59 -1.58
C CYS A 336 -10.65 -3.17 -1.46
N LEU A 337 -10.40 -1.89 -1.15
CA LEU A 337 -9.07 -1.31 -1.07
C LEU A 337 -8.73 -0.89 0.36
N ASN A 338 -7.47 -0.79 0.63
CA ASN A 338 -6.95 -0.11 1.80
C ASN A 338 -7.22 1.41 1.66
N PRO A 339 -7.71 2.12 2.70
CA PRO A 339 -8.08 3.54 2.60
C PRO A 339 -6.89 4.47 2.39
N ASP A 340 -5.70 4.09 2.87
CA ASP A 340 -4.48 4.90 2.77
C ASP A 340 -3.61 4.40 1.62
N GLU A 341 -3.29 5.28 0.66
CA GLU A 341 -2.43 4.96 -0.49
C GLU A 341 -0.93 4.77 -0.12
N LYS A 342 -0.58 4.86 1.17
CA LYS A 342 0.81 4.82 1.65
C LYS A 342 1.26 3.42 2.07
N TYR A 343 1.09 2.43 1.20
CA TYR A 343 1.49 1.06 1.50
C TYR A 343 2.88 0.71 0.98
N GLU A 344 3.90 1.21 1.64
CA GLU A 344 5.14 0.47 1.79
C GLU A 344 4.98 -0.44 3.02
N LEU A 345 5.20 -1.75 2.84
CA LEU A 345 5.35 -2.68 3.96
C LEU A 345 6.51 -2.19 4.84
N ASP A 346 6.18 -1.48 5.90
CA ASP A 346 7.11 -1.25 6.99
C ASP A 346 7.22 -2.59 7.75
N ASP A 347 8.44 -3.09 7.96
CA ASP A 347 8.75 -4.32 8.71
C ASP A 347 8.09 -4.38 10.11
N SER A 348 7.53 -3.28 10.57
CA SER A 348 6.81 -3.18 11.85
C SER A 348 5.33 -3.61 11.77
N ARG A 349 4.71 -3.74 10.60
CA ARG A 349 3.28 -4.07 10.45
C ARG A 349 3.05 -5.57 10.46
N LYS A 350 2.07 -6.01 11.24
CA LYS A 350 1.66 -7.42 11.36
C LYS A 350 0.78 -7.90 10.20
N SER A 351 0.23 -7.01 9.39
CA SER A 351 -0.69 -7.33 8.29
C SER A 351 -0.54 -6.30 7.15
N PRO A 352 -0.62 -6.73 5.88
CA PRO A 352 -0.63 -5.84 4.73
C PRO A 352 -1.98 -5.12 4.54
N TYR A 353 -3.00 -5.46 5.33
CA TYR A 353 -4.32 -4.85 5.29
C TYR A 353 -4.58 -4.01 6.54
N GLU A 354 -5.30 -2.91 6.37
CA GLU A 354 -5.83 -2.11 7.48
C GLU A 354 -6.98 -2.83 8.18
N ASP A 355 -7.30 -2.38 9.39
CA ASP A 355 -8.48 -2.89 10.12
C ASP A 355 -9.80 -2.39 9.53
N GLU A 356 -9.79 -1.21 8.91
CA GLU A 356 -10.87 -0.66 8.11
C GLU A 356 -10.49 -0.71 6.63
N MET A 357 -11.41 -1.19 5.80
CA MET A 357 -11.27 -1.27 4.35
C MET A 357 -12.31 -0.39 3.68
N GLU A 358 -12.04 0.04 2.47
CA GLU A 358 -12.97 0.81 1.64
C GLU A 358 -13.48 -0.06 0.48
N MET A 359 -14.80 -0.17 0.35
CA MET A 359 -15.40 -0.79 -0.84
C MET A 359 -15.44 0.25 -1.96
N LEU A 360 -14.53 0.13 -2.93
CA LEU A 360 -14.43 1.01 -4.06
C LEU A 360 -15.55 0.78 -5.08
N LEU A 361 -15.91 -0.48 -5.31
CA LEU A 361 -16.81 -0.84 -6.39
C LEU A 361 -17.61 -2.09 -6.03
N HIS A 362 -18.90 -2.07 -6.37
CA HIS A 362 -19.78 -3.23 -6.43
C HIS A 362 -20.43 -3.29 -7.82
N ALA A 363 -20.14 -4.34 -8.57
CA ALA A 363 -20.83 -4.66 -9.83
C ALA A 363 -21.75 -5.83 -9.59
N TYR A 364 -23.06 -5.64 -9.78
CA TYR A 364 -24.04 -6.68 -9.52
C TYR A 364 -24.90 -6.99 -10.73
N TYR A 365 -25.35 -8.23 -10.83
CA TYR A 365 -26.18 -8.74 -11.89
C TYR A 365 -27.66 -8.77 -11.46
N GLY A 366 -28.42 -7.77 -11.92
CA GLY A 366 -29.87 -7.69 -11.71
C GLY A 366 -30.66 -7.97 -13.00
N LYS A 367 -31.84 -7.32 -13.19
CA LYS A 367 -32.60 -7.33 -14.46
C LYS A 367 -31.78 -6.67 -15.60
N LYS A 368 -30.89 -5.75 -15.28
CA LYS A 368 -29.78 -5.22 -16.07
C LYS A 368 -28.60 -5.16 -15.13
N MET A 369 -27.40 -5.35 -15.67
CA MET A 369 -26.18 -5.13 -14.93
C MET A 369 -26.12 -3.68 -14.45
N SER A 370 -25.78 -3.49 -13.20
CA SER A 370 -25.57 -2.20 -12.57
C SER A 370 -24.22 -2.19 -11.90
N ILE A 371 -23.55 -1.05 -11.95
CA ILE A 371 -22.29 -0.82 -11.27
C ILE A 371 -22.50 0.35 -10.33
N GLU A 372 -22.31 0.10 -9.05
CA GLU A 372 -22.28 1.15 -8.04
C GLU A 372 -20.84 1.47 -7.69
N VAL A 373 -20.45 2.71 -7.93
CA VAL A 373 -19.24 3.28 -7.37
C VAL A 373 -19.69 3.99 -6.10
N PRO A 374 -19.36 3.48 -4.91
CA PRO A 374 -19.78 4.10 -3.68
C PRO A 374 -19.24 5.54 -3.63
N MET A 375 -20.14 6.49 -3.50
CA MET A 375 -19.77 7.88 -3.18
C MET A 375 -19.69 8.04 -1.67
N PRO A 376 -18.89 8.98 -1.14
CA PRO A 376 -17.53 8.73 -0.71
C PRO A 376 -17.48 7.81 0.51
N GLN A 377 -16.51 6.89 0.52
CA GLN A 377 -16.03 6.14 1.67
C GLN A 377 -17.05 5.18 2.30
N ARG A 378 -17.37 4.10 1.59
CA ARG A 378 -18.06 2.96 2.19
C ARG A 378 -17.05 2.12 2.99
N LEU A 379 -16.68 2.66 4.16
CA LEU A 379 -15.74 2.01 5.08
C LEU A 379 -16.43 0.85 5.82
N PHE A 380 -15.69 -0.23 6.00
CA PHE A 380 -16.14 -1.37 6.78
C PHE A 380 -14.96 -2.05 7.48
N LYS A 381 -15.25 -2.83 8.52
CA LYS A 381 -14.20 -3.58 9.21
C LYS A 381 -13.77 -4.79 8.38
N ARG A 382 -12.47 -4.91 8.10
CA ARG A 382 -11.88 -6.01 7.32
C ARG A 382 -12.34 -7.41 7.75
N LYS A 383 -12.49 -7.64 9.06
CA LYS A 383 -12.96 -8.92 9.59
C LYS A 383 -14.31 -9.38 9.03
N ASN A 384 -15.12 -8.47 8.55
CA ASN A 384 -16.44 -8.79 7.96
C ASN A 384 -16.33 -9.12 6.45
N LEU A 385 -15.15 -8.95 5.83
CA LEU A 385 -14.86 -9.13 4.41
C LEU A 385 -15.60 -8.19 3.47
N LEU A 386 -16.86 -7.86 3.75
CA LEU A 386 -17.73 -6.92 3.03
C LEU A 386 -18.53 -6.07 4.02
N PRO A 387 -19.12 -4.94 3.57
CA PRO A 387 -20.13 -4.21 4.33
C PRO A 387 -21.31 -5.12 4.69
N ALA A 388 -21.88 -4.92 5.88
CA ALA A 388 -22.94 -5.81 6.41
C ALA A 388 -24.20 -5.88 5.55
N ASP A 389 -24.53 -4.82 4.81
CA ASP A 389 -25.66 -4.74 3.90
C ASP A 389 -25.43 -5.43 2.53
N GLU A 390 -24.19 -5.87 2.26
CA GLU A 390 -23.84 -6.68 1.09
C GLU A 390 -23.89 -8.20 1.36
N VAL A 391 -23.96 -8.60 2.62
CA VAL A 391 -24.05 -10.01 2.97
C VAL A 391 -25.51 -10.46 2.82
N THR A 392 -25.75 -11.46 1.97
CA THR A 392 -27.09 -12.00 1.72
C THR A 392 -27.47 -13.05 2.78
N ASP A 393 -28.77 -13.15 3.11
CA ASP A 393 -29.30 -14.20 4.00
C ASP A 393 -29.24 -15.61 3.36
N ARG A 394 -28.88 -15.71 2.08
CA ARG A 394 -28.79 -16.98 1.35
C ARG A 394 -27.33 -17.43 1.29
N PRO A 395 -27.07 -18.72 1.55
CA PRO A 395 -25.77 -19.32 1.38
C PRO A 395 -25.20 -19.04 -0.02
N CYS A 396 -23.98 -18.58 -0.08
CA CYS A 396 -23.29 -18.31 -1.34
C CYS A 396 -21.80 -18.66 -1.25
N VAL A 397 -21.15 -18.63 -2.40
CA VAL A 397 -19.73 -18.92 -2.56
C VAL A 397 -19.00 -17.63 -2.89
N PHE A 398 -17.98 -17.32 -2.12
CA PHE A 398 -17.12 -16.16 -2.32
C PHE A 398 -15.72 -16.62 -2.71
N TYR A 399 -15.22 -16.12 -3.83
CA TYR A 399 -13.82 -16.27 -4.20
C TYR A 399 -13.10 -14.94 -3.94
N ILE A 400 -12.05 -14.99 -3.13
CA ILE A 400 -11.29 -13.83 -2.69
C ILE A 400 -9.87 -13.94 -3.18
N ASN A 401 -9.41 -12.92 -3.90
CA ASN A 401 -8.04 -12.80 -4.39
C ASN A 401 -7.39 -11.53 -3.86
N PRO A 402 -6.12 -11.57 -3.43
CA PRO A 402 -5.40 -10.36 -3.08
C PRO A 402 -5.21 -9.49 -4.33
N LEU A 403 -5.39 -8.18 -4.16
CA LEU A 403 -5.04 -7.19 -5.17
C LEU A 403 -3.65 -6.64 -4.82
N HIS A 404 -2.65 -7.04 -5.59
CA HIS A 404 -1.28 -6.63 -5.36
C HIS A 404 -0.50 -6.51 -6.67
N TYR A 405 0.53 -5.66 -6.65
CA TYR A 405 1.53 -5.62 -7.69
C TYR A 405 2.90 -5.81 -7.03
N ARG A 406 3.53 -6.96 -7.30
CA ARG A 406 4.68 -7.43 -6.51
C ARG A 406 4.34 -7.43 -5.02
N LYS A 407 5.16 -6.82 -4.16
CA LYS A 407 4.89 -6.70 -2.71
C LYS A 407 3.86 -5.62 -2.33
N HIS A 408 3.52 -4.72 -3.26
CA HIS A 408 2.57 -3.63 -3.02
C HIS A 408 1.14 -4.18 -2.93
N CYS A 409 0.50 -4.08 -1.78
CA CYS A 409 -0.85 -4.59 -1.51
C CYS A 409 -1.88 -3.47 -1.57
N PHE A 410 -2.82 -3.53 -2.51
CA PHE A 410 -3.91 -2.57 -2.62
C PHE A 410 -5.13 -2.94 -1.78
N GLY A 411 -5.40 -4.24 -1.65
CA GLY A 411 -6.60 -4.75 -1.03
C GLY A 411 -6.95 -6.15 -1.52
N TYR A 412 -8.22 -6.41 -1.76
CA TYR A 412 -8.70 -7.68 -2.32
C TYR A 412 -9.91 -7.50 -3.22
N ALA A 413 -10.07 -8.43 -4.17
CA ALA A 413 -11.26 -8.57 -4.98
C ALA A 413 -12.09 -9.76 -4.49
N ILE A 414 -13.41 -9.64 -4.55
CA ILE A 414 -14.36 -10.70 -4.24
C ILE A 414 -15.29 -10.91 -5.43
N ILE A 415 -15.50 -12.17 -5.81
CA ILE A 415 -16.59 -12.54 -6.71
C ILE A 415 -17.49 -13.56 -6.00
N SER A 416 -18.80 -13.34 -6.02
CA SER A 416 -19.77 -14.19 -5.33
C SER A 416 -20.72 -14.91 -6.30
N PHE A 417 -21.11 -16.14 -5.96
CA PHE A 417 -21.99 -16.98 -6.77
C PHE A 417 -23.03 -17.66 -5.90
N PHE A 418 -24.23 -17.80 -6.44
CA PHE A 418 -25.31 -18.59 -5.85
C PHE A 418 -25.35 -20.04 -6.36
N ASN A 419 -24.55 -20.37 -7.37
CA ASN A 419 -24.49 -21.71 -7.97
C ASN A 419 -23.09 -21.97 -8.59
N ASN A 420 -22.81 -23.24 -8.86
CA ASN A 420 -21.54 -23.80 -9.30
C ASN A 420 -21.13 -23.46 -10.77
N ARG A 421 -21.35 -22.24 -11.27
CA ARG A 421 -21.04 -21.88 -12.67
C ARG A 421 -19.67 -21.23 -12.89
N PHE A 422 -18.85 -21.12 -11.87
CA PHE A 422 -17.57 -20.39 -11.93
C PHE A 422 -16.52 -21.01 -12.86
N TYR A 423 -16.49 -22.34 -12.98
CA TYR A 423 -15.40 -23.09 -13.63
C TYR A 423 -15.08 -22.74 -15.08
N ALA A 424 -16.05 -22.25 -15.83
CA ALA A 424 -15.84 -21.94 -17.23
C ALA A 424 -15.10 -20.62 -17.49
N ALA A 425 -14.83 -19.84 -16.45
CA ALA A 425 -14.26 -18.50 -16.55
C ALA A 425 -13.01 -18.28 -15.68
N GLU A 426 -12.51 -19.32 -14.99
CA GLU A 426 -11.46 -19.18 -13.98
C GLU A 426 -10.17 -18.56 -14.54
N ASP A 427 -9.63 -19.10 -15.64
CA ASP A 427 -8.40 -18.55 -16.26
C ASP A 427 -8.59 -17.10 -16.72
N PHE A 428 -9.78 -16.78 -17.22
CA PHE A 428 -10.14 -15.45 -17.64
C PHE A 428 -10.31 -14.51 -16.44
N TYR A 429 -10.90 -14.98 -15.34
CA TYR A 429 -11.04 -14.24 -14.09
C TYR A 429 -9.67 -13.90 -13.50
N GLN A 430 -8.75 -14.85 -13.44
CA GLN A 430 -7.39 -14.62 -12.96
C GLN A 430 -6.69 -13.53 -13.78
N SER A 431 -6.71 -13.65 -15.11
CA SER A 431 -6.16 -12.61 -15.99
C SER A 431 -6.82 -11.26 -15.78
N PHE A 432 -8.13 -11.24 -15.50
CA PHE A 432 -8.87 -10.00 -15.23
C PHE A 432 -8.39 -9.33 -13.94
N VAL A 433 -8.25 -10.09 -12.85
CA VAL A 433 -7.78 -9.54 -11.57
C VAL A 433 -6.32 -9.07 -11.66
N ILE A 434 -5.46 -9.81 -12.35
CA ILE A 434 -4.07 -9.38 -12.63
C ILE A 434 -4.07 -8.05 -13.40
N ASN A 435 -4.97 -7.90 -14.36
CA ASN A 435 -5.12 -6.66 -15.09
C ASN A 435 -5.59 -5.51 -14.19
N ILE A 436 -6.53 -5.75 -13.28
CA ILE A 436 -6.94 -4.77 -12.26
C ILE A 436 -5.73 -4.35 -11.41
N CYS A 437 -4.93 -5.29 -10.94
CA CYS A 437 -3.72 -5.00 -10.17
C CYS A 437 -2.77 -4.07 -10.94
N THR A 438 -2.61 -4.29 -12.26
CA THR A 438 -1.80 -3.42 -13.13
C THR A 438 -2.39 -2.01 -13.24
N VAL A 439 -3.72 -1.88 -13.35
CA VAL A 439 -4.38 -0.57 -13.35
C VAL A 439 -4.18 0.16 -12.04
N LEU A 440 -4.38 -0.52 -10.91
CA LEU A 440 -4.20 0.06 -9.58
C LEU A 440 -2.77 0.57 -9.38
N GLU A 441 -1.75 -0.20 -9.81
CA GLU A 441 -0.35 0.24 -9.77
C GLU A 441 -0.12 1.47 -10.66
N ASN A 442 -0.69 1.51 -11.86
CA ASN A 442 -0.58 2.67 -12.73
C ASN A 442 -1.21 3.92 -12.11
N ILE A 443 -2.39 3.80 -11.50
CA ILE A 443 -3.04 4.90 -10.77
C ILE A 443 -2.14 5.38 -9.62
N TYR A 444 -1.61 4.46 -8.82
CA TYR A 444 -0.70 4.77 -7.72
C TYR A 444 0.55 5.52 -8.21
N ILE A 445 1.22 5.02 -9.26
CA ILE A 445 2.40 5.66 -9.84
C ILE A 445 2.07 7.07 -10.37
N GLN A 446 0.92 7.26 -11.03
CA GLN A 446 0.50 8.57 -11.52
C GLN A 446 0.27 9.55 -10.37
N ASN A 447 -0.40 9.13 -9.31
CA ASN A 447 -0.60 9.94 -8.10
C ASN A 447 0.74 10.33 -7.45
N GLN A 448 1.70 9.40 -7.36
CA GLN A 448 3.04 9.69 -6.85
C GLN A 448 3.80 10.69 -7.73
N ILE A 449 3.73 10.55 -9.05
CA ILE A 449 4.34 11.48 -10.00
C ILE A 449 3.72 12.88 -9.84
N GLU A 450 2.41 12.98 -9.69
CA GLU A 450 1.72 14.25 -9.50
C GLU A 450 2.10 14.91 -8.18
N GLN A 451 2.16 14.15 -7.09
CA GLN A 451 2.63 14.65 -5.79
C GLN A 451 4.08 15.15 -5.86
N LEU A 452 4.99 14.36 -6.42
CA LEU A 452 6.38 14.75 -6.60
C LEU A 452 6.53 15.98 -7.50
N SER A 453 5.72 16.08 -8.55
CA SER A 453 5.69 17.24 -9.44
C SER A 453 5.22 18.50 -8.71
N ASN A 454 4.17 18.38 -7.89
CA ASN A 454 3.63 19.46 -7.08
C ASN A 454 4.64 19.90 -6.00
N ASP A 455 5.31 18.97 -5.35
CA ASP A 455 6.39 19.27 -4.38
C ASP A 455 7.59 19.93 -5.06
N LYS A 456 7.99 19.45 -6.24
CA LYS A 456 9.04 20.07 -7.05
C LYS A 456 8.66 21.49 -7.46
N ILE A 457 7.42 21.73 -7.89
CA ILE A 457 6.92 23.07 -8.21
C ILE A 457 6.94 23.96 -6.97
N ARG A 458 6.53 23.43 -5.79
CA ARG A 458 6.64 24.16 -4.51
C ARG A 458 8.07 24.54 -4.19
N LEU A 459 9.03 23.62 -4.28
CA LEU A 459 10.46 23.87 -4.03
C LEU A 459 11.05 24.88 -5.02
N ILE A 460 10.64 24.82 -6.29
CA ILE A 460 11.13 25.76 -7.33
C ILE A 460 10.55 27.15 -7.13
N ARG A 461 9.32 27.31 -6.65
CA ARG A 461 8.61 28.58 -6.55
C ARG A 461 8.65 29.24 -5.18
N ARG A 462 9.07 28.52 -4.12
CA ARG A 462 9.02 29.01 -2.73
C ARG A 462 10.42 29.19 -2.15
N ASP A 463 10.54 30.18 -1.28
CA ASP A 463 11.75 30.42 -0.48
C ASP A 463 11.85 29.38 0.65
N SER A 464 13.02 28.79 0.82
CA SER A 464 13.24 27.68 1.75
C SER A 464 13.07 28.03 3.24
N VAL A 465 13.19 29.33 3.60
CA VAL A 465 13.08 29.81 4.99
C VAL A 465 11.68 30.32 5.27
N THR A 466 11.17 31.21 4.42
CA THR A 466 9.90 31.90 4.67
C THR A 466 8.70 31.19 4.08
N HIS A 467 8.89 30.26 3.11
CA HIS A 467 7.85 29.64 2.29
C HIS A 467 6.97 30.64 1.51
N MET A 468 7.36 31.91 1.42
CA MET A 468 6.83 32.88 0.48
C MET A 468 7.28 32.51 -0.93
N TYR A 469 6.74 33.16 -1.98
CA TYR A 469 7.31 32.99 -3.31
C TYR A 469 8.78 33.46 -3.33
N ASN A 470 9.64 32.67 -3.94
CA ASN A 470 11.00 33.06 -4.24
C ASN A 470 11.03 34.00 -5.48
N PRO A 471 12.17 34.54 -5.94
CA PRO A 471 12.20 35.44 -7.07
C PRO A 471 11.52 34.92 -8.33
N TYR A 472 11.73 33.63 -8.63
CA TYR A 472 11.12 32.98 -9.79
C TYR A 472 9.60 32.85 -9.64
N GLY A 473 9.14 32.28 -8.52
CA GLY A 473 7.72 32.11 -8.26
C GLY A 473 6.97 33.44 -8.15
N PHE A 474 7.59 34.47 -7.55
CA PHE A 474 7.01 35.80 -7.48
C PHE A 474 6.84 36.41 -8.89
N HIS A 475 7.88 36.34 -9.72
CA HIS A 475 7.81 36.87 -11.08
C HIS A 475 6.69 36.21 -11.90
N GLU A 476 6.60 34.89 -11.85
CA GLU A 476 5.57 34.12 -12.57
C GLU A 476 4.15 34.50 -12.09
N MET A 477 3.92 34.46 -10.77
CA MET A 477 2.58 34.75 -10.20
C MET A 477 2.20 36.22 -10.34
N ALA A 478 3.16 37.13 -10.20
CA ALA A 478 2.92 38.56 -10.39
C ALA A 478 2.61 38.90 -11.86
N THR A 479 3.27 38.24 -12.81
CA THR A 479 2.98 38.43 -14.25
C THR A 479 1.57 37.94 -14.59
N GLN A 480 1.16 36.79 -14.03
CA GLN A 480 -0.22 36.29 -14.20
C GLN A 480 -1.24 37.25 -13.58
N MET A 481 -1.01 37.72 -12.35
CA MET A 481 -1.91 38.66 -11.67
C MET A 481 -2.00 40.00 -12.42
N LEU A 482 -0.91 40.50 -12.99
CA LEU A 482 -0.91 41.71 -13.82
C LEU A 482 -1.74 41.54 -15.10
N HIS A 483 -1.66 40.35 -15.71
CA HIS A 483 -2.48 40.03 -16.88
C HIS A 483 -3.97 40.03 -16.53
N ASP A 484 -4.34 39.32 -15.45
CA ASP A 484 -5.72 39.20 -14.97
C ASP A 484 -6.29 40.57 -14.57
N ALA A 485 -5.52 41.40 -13.86
CA ALA A 485 -5.88 42.76 -13.49
C ALA A 485 -6.05 43.67 -14.70
N THR A 486 -5.23 43.50 -15.74
CA THR A 486 -5.39 44.24 -17.00
C THR A 486 -6.69 43.90 -17.71
N VAL A 487 -7.09 42.62 -17.71
CA VAL A 487 -8.38 42.14 -18.28
C VAL A 487 -9.55 42.67 -17.44
N ALA A 488 -9.40 42.67 -16.10
CA ALA A 488 -10.43 43.16 -15.18
C ALA A 488 -10.53 44.71 -15.13
N GLY A 489 -9.56 45.44 -15.68
CA GLY A 489 -9.53 46.88 -15.65
C GLY A 489 -9.25 47.49 -14.29
N VAL A 490 -8.45 46.79 -13.43
CA VAL A 490 -8.09 47.24 -12.11
C VAL A 490 -6.58 47.56 -12.00
N ASN A 491 -6.22 48.48 -11.07
CA ASN A 491 -4.85 48.87 -10.83
C ASN A 491 -4.14 47.81 -9.96
N CYS A 492 -2.80 47.74 -10.09
CA CYS A 492 -1.96 46.89 -9.24
C CYS A 492 -0.92 47.72 -8.50
N VAL A 493 -0.62 47.34 -7.27
CA VAL A 493 0.38 48.00 -6.43
C VAL A 493 1.47 47.02 -6.03
N PHE A 494 2.71 47.41 -6.34
CA PHE A 494 3.91 46.74 -5.88
C PHE A 494 4.42 47.44 -4.63
N PHE A 495 4.30 46.79 -3.47
CA PHE A 495 4.83 47.27 -2.20
C PHE A 495 6.14 46.54 -1.91
N TYR A 496 7.26 47.21 -2.02
CA TYR A 496 8.61 46.68 -1.90
C TYR A 496 9.20 47.04 -0.52
N VAL A 497 9.82 46.06 0.14
CA VAL A 497 10.44 46.23 1.46
C VAL A 497 11.84 45.62 1.45
N ARG A 498 12.80 46.30 2.06
CA ARG A 498 14.15 45.83 2.30
C ARG A 498 14.51 45.91 3.79
N LEU A 499 15.11 44.84 4.29
CA LEU A 499 15.77 44.82 5.59
C LEU A 499 17.22 45.33 5.42
N ASP A 500 17.52 46.52 5.97
CA ASP A 500 18.81 47.17 5.69
C ASP A 500 19.96 46.54 6.47
N ASN A 501 19.72 46.05 7.67
CA ASN A 501 20.75 45.52 8.58
C ASN A 501 20.74 44.00 8.75
N LEU A 502 20.02 43.25 7.89
CA LEU A 502 19.93 41.79 8.00
C LEU A 502 21.30 41.10 7.85
N GLN A 503 22.17 41.64 6.98
CA GLN A 503 23.50 41.09 6.78
C GLN A 503 24.38 41.31 8.03
N GLU A 504 24.37 42.48 8.61
CA GLU A 504 25.11 42.81 9.83
C GLU A 504 24.62 41.90 11.01
N ILE A 505 23.32 41.72 11.14
CA ILE A 505 22.74 40.82 12.16
C ILE A 505 23.19 39.37 11.91
N THR A 506 23.26 38.94 10.65
CA THR A 506 23.73 37.58 10.33
C THR A 506 25.20 37.39 10.69
N GLU A 507 26.03 38.39 10.47
CA GLU A 507 27.47 38.35 10.78
C GLU A 507 27.75 38.38 12.28
N ILE A 508 26.97 39.14 13.06
CA ILE A 508 27.17 39.31 14.50
C ILE A 508 26.46 38.18 15.31
N TYR A 509 25.20 37.85 14.98
CA TYR A 509 24.35 36.99 15.78
C TYR A 509 24.10 35.62 15.14
N GLY A 510 24.53 35.43 13.91
CA GLY A 510 24.45 34.14 13.21
C GLY A 510 23.18 33.95 12.39
N LYS A 511 23.20 32.88 11.59
CA LYS A 511 22.14 32.55 10.60
C LYS A 511 20.80 32.21 11.26
N LYS A 512 20.81 31.72 12.49
CA LYS A 512 19.55 31.36 13.21
C LYS A 512 18.75 32.64 13.48
N GLU A 513 19.38 33.69 14.01
CA GLU A 513 18.75 34.98 14.31
C GLU A 513 18.21 35.64 13.04
N SER A 514 18.98 35.65 11.97
CA SER A 514 18.52 36.20 10.69
C SER A 514 17.32 35.43 10.11
N ASN A 515 17.24 34.10 10.28
CA ASN A 515 16.08 33.33 9.87
C ASN A 515 14.84 33.65 10.71
N GLU A 516 15.01 33.90 12.01
CA GLU A 516 13.90 34.34 12.88
C GLU A 516 13.34 35.68 12.43
N ILE A 517 14.22 36.63 12.01
CA ILE A 517 13.79 37.92 11.44
C ILE A 517 12.97 37.70 10.16
N LEU A 518 13.42 36.83 9.28
CA LEU A 518 12.73 36.53 8.01
C LEU A 518 11.34 35.93 8.26
N LEU A 519 11.22 35.03 9.24
CA LEU A 519 9.93 34.44 9.65
C LEU A 519 9.02 35.48 10.32
N CYS A 520 9.60 36.36 11.13
CA CYS A 520 8.87 37.46 11.75
C CYS A 520 8.30 38.41 10.67
N MET A 521 9.10 38.77 9.68
CA MET A 521 8.64 39.59 8.55
C MET A 521 7.48 38.93 7.79
N LYS A 522 7.50 37.58 7.64
CA LYS A 522 6.37 36.86 7.09
C LYS A 522 5.09 37.08 7.90
N SER A 523 5.19 37.03 9.21
CA SER A 523 4.03 37.25 10.11
C SER A 523 3.50 38.68 9.99
N VAL A 524 4.41 39.68 9.88
CA VAL A 524 4.02 41.08 9.66
C VAL A 524 3.27 41.20 8.32
N PHE A 525 3.79 40.65 7.24
CA PHE A 525 3.13 40.73 5.93
C PHE A 525 1.78 40.05 5.91
N LYS A 526 1.57 38.99 6.68
CA LYS A 526 0.29 38.26 6.72
C LYS A 526 -0.88 39.15 7.12
N ASN A 527 -0.65 40.20 7.92
CA ASN A 527 -1.69 41.14 8.32
C ASN A 527 -2.11 42.09 7.17
N PHE A 528 -1.36 42.09 6.07
CA PHE A 528 -1.61 42.91 4.86
C PHE A 528 -2.04 42.08 3.65
N GLU A 529 -2.20 40.76 3.79
CA GLU A 529 -2.71 39.87 2.75
C GLU A 529 -4.18 40.17 2.49
N GLN A 530 -4.58 40.13 1.22
CA GLN A 530 -5.94 40.28 0.74
C GLN A 530 -6.34 39.03 -0.04
N GLU A 531 -7.62 38.93 -0.46
CA GLU A 531 -8.07 37.76 -1.26
C GLU A 531 -7.21 37.54 -2.49
N LYS A 532 -6.82 38.62 -3.17
CA LYS A 532 -5.92 38.58 -4.32
C LYS A 532 -4.61 39.31 -4.02
N HIS A 533 -3.59 38.56 -3.74
CA HIS A 533 -2.25 39.07 -3.50
C HIS A 533 -1.16 38.10 -3.95
N VAL A 534 0.04 38.63 -4.21
CA VAL A 534 1.26 37.82 -4.41
C VAL A 534 2.34 38.37 -3.49
N LEU A 535 2.82 37.54 -2.55
CA LEU A 535 3.87 37.89 -1.60
C LEU A 535 5.11 37.04 -1.86
N GLY A 536 6.25 37.69 -2.06
CA GLY A 536 7.51 37.03 -2.32
C GLY A 536 8.69 37.63 -1.60
N ARG A 537 9.72 36.80 -1.36
CA ARG A 537 11.04 37.19 -0.96
C ARG A 537 11.94 37.17 -2.20
N LEU A 538 12.37 38.36 -2.65
CA LEU A 538 13.07 38.54 -3.94
C LEU A 538 14.57 38.28 -3.86
N GLY A 539 15.07 37.83 -2.72
CA GLY A 539 16.47 37.49 -2.46
C GLY A 539 17.02 38.24 -1.24
N GLY A 540 17.95 37.63 -0.51
CA GLY A 540 18.59 38.21 0.65
C GLY A 540 17.60 38.83 1.65
N SER A 541 17.58 40.16 1.65
CA SER A 541 16.77 41.01 2.55
C SER A 541 15.56 41.66 1.88
N ASP A 542 15.25 41.33 0.62
CA ASP A 542 14.25 42.02 -0.20
C ASP A 542 12.92 41.25 -0.26
N PHE A 543 11.80 41.94 -0.04
CA PHE A 543 10.43 41.42 -0.11
C PHE A 543 9.59 42.29 -1.04
N CYS A 544 8.59 41.68 -1.64
CA CYS A 544 7.58 42.39 -2.42
C CYS A 544 6.19 41.80 -2.21
N LEU A 545 5.23 42.66 -1.95
CA LEU A 545 3.82 42.37 -1.89
C LEU A 545 3.12 43.02 -3.05
N LEU A 546 2.45 42.28 -3.90
CA LEU A 546 1.61 42.74 -4.99
C LEU A 546 0.15 42.64 -4.56
N LEU A 547 -0.58 43.74 -4.70
CA LEU A 547 -1.99 43.89 -4.36
C LEU A 547 -2.79 44.39 -5.56
N GLU A 548 -4.04 43.93 -5.68
CA GLU A 548 -5.00 44.41 -6.66
C GLU A 548 -5.89 45.53 -6.06
N ASP A 549 -6.38 46.42 -6.91
CA ASP A 549 -7.43 47.40 -6.65
C ASP A 549 -7.18 48.31 -5.42
N LYS A 550 -5.96 48.92 -5.38
CA LYS A 550 -5.59 49.89 -4.34
C LYS A 550 -5.33 51.28 -4.91
N MET A 551 -5.89 52.29 -4.24
CA MET A 551 -5.57 53.68 -4.51
C MET A 551 -4.34 54.14 -3.84
N GLN A 552 -3.72 55.23 -4.31
CA GLN A 552 -2.45 55.73 -3.74
C GLN A 552 -2.57 56.11 -2.26
N GLU A 553 -3.70 56.69 -1.84
CA GLU A 553 -3.96 57.09 -0.45
C GLU A 553 -4.04 55.86 0.49
N GLU A 554 -4.67 54.78 0.04
CA GLU A 554 -4.76 53.52 0.81
C GLU A 554 -3.40 52.86 1.02
N ILE A 555 -2.50 52.96 0.02
CA ILE A 555 -1.16 52.43 0.13
C ILE A 555 -0.29 53.22 1.10
N GLU A 556 -0.47 54.56 1.20
CA GLU A 556 0.21 55.35 2.21
C GLU A 556 -0.19 54.95 3.62
N VAL A 557 -1.45 54.69 3.86
CA VAL A 557 -1.94 54.18 5.13
C VAL A 557 -1.40 52.78 5.41
N LEU A 558 -1.43 51.87 4.43
CA LEU A 558 -0.89 50.52 4.52
C LEU A 558 0.61 50.56 4.86
N ALA A 559 1.38 51.40 4.18
CA ALA A 559 2.81 51.57 4.44
C ALA A 559 3.09 52.08 5.86
N GLN A 560 2.29 53.02 6.36
CA GLN A 560 2.44 53.51 7.72
C GLN A 560 2.11 52.43 8.75
N ASN A 561 1.02 51.67 8.53
CA ASN A 561 0.65 50.55 9.39
C ASN A 561 1.74 49.46 9.40
N PHE A 562 2.32 49.16 8.25
CA PHE A 562 3.43 48.19 8.15
C PHE A 562 4.62 48.64 8.99
N VAL A 563 5.03 49.91 8.90
CA VAL A 563 6.10 50.46 9.72
C VAL A 563 5.77 50.40 11.22
N ASN A 564 4.55 50.71 11.59
CA ASN A 564 4.11 50.64 12.97
C ASN A 564 4.19 49.18 13.52
N GLU A 565 3.77 48.21 12.76
CA GLU A 565 3.89 46.78 13.16
C GLU A 565 5.35 46.35 13.30
N VAL A 566 6.22 46.72 12.38
CA VAL A 566 7.66 46.43 12.52
C VAL A 566 8.24 47.09 13.79
N ASN A 567 7.82 48.31 14.11
CA ASN A 567 8.24 48.97 15.36
C ASN A 567 7.69 48.26 16.62
N GLU A 568 6.45 47.80 16.59
CA GLU A 568 5.87 47.00 17.71
C GLU A 568 6.66 45.70 17.90
N VAL A 569 7.02 45.02 16.79
CA VAL A 569 7.91 43.86 16.85
C VAL A 569 9.23 44.19 17.50
N ASN A 570 9.88 45.26 17.06
CA ASN A 570 11.14 45.71 17.59
C ASN A 570 11.10 45.99 19.10
N ILE A 571 9.98 46.49 19.60
CA ILE A 571 9.78 46.76 21.01
C ILE A 571 9.49 45.48 21.81
N SER A 572 8.64 44.61 21.26
CA SER A 572 8.14 43.41 21.98
C SER A 572 9.12 42.23 21.92
N TRP A 573 9.98 42.17 20.89
CA TRP A 573 10.80 41.01 20.58
C TRP A 573 12.01 40.77 21.45
N ASN A 574 12.34 41.73 22.29
CA ASN A 574 13.36 41.61 23.33
C ASN A 574 14.74 41.13 22.83
N LYS A 575 15.14 41.48 21.58
CA LYS A 575 16.44 41.14 20.96
C LYS A 575 17.50 42.27 21.20
N GLU A 576 18.77 41.94 21.02
CA GLU A 576 19.88 42.88 21.13
C GLU A 576 20.10 43.71 19.86
N PHE A 577 19.24 43.57 18.87
CA PHE A 577 19.27 44.28 17.61
C PHE A 577 17.88 44.82 17.26
N PHE A 578 17.85 45.79 16.40
CA PHE A 578 16.64 46.43 15.89
C PHE A 578 16.48 46.09 14.41
N ILE A 579 15.30 45.70 13.96
CA ILE A 579 15.02 45.46 12.55
C ILE A 579 14.85 46.80 11.85
N GLU A 580 15.74 47.11 10.90
CA GLU A 580 15.66 48.30 10.09
C GLU A 580 15.09 47.99 8.72
N VAL A 581 14.07 48.74 8.29
CA VAL A 581 13.41 48.53 7.01
C VAL A 581 13.36 49.82 6.20
N ARG A 582 13.55 49.66 4.90
CA ARG A 582 13.14 50.64 3.89
C ARG A 582 12.03 50.07 3.05
N TYR A 583 11.11 50.91 2.64
CA TYR A 583 9.96 50.51 1.82
C TYR A 583 9.71 51.54 0.71
N GLY A 584 9.11 51.07 -0.38
CA GLY A 584 8.65 51.90 -1.47
C GLY A 584 7.53 51.21 -2.22
N TRP A 585 6.72 51.96 -2.93
CA TRP A 585 5.67 51.39 -3.74
C TRP A 585 5.57 52.03 -5.12
N PHE A 586 4.99 51.27 -6.02
CA PHE A 586 4.64 51.67 -7.37
C PHE A 586 3.23 51.21 -7.72
N VAL A 587 2.39 52.17 -8.15
CA VAL A 587 1.06 51.87 -8.66
C VAL A 587 1.15 51.72 -10.16
N LYS A 588 0.80 50.55 -10.68
CA LYS A 588 0.62 50.27 -12.10
C LYS A 588 -0.82 50.55 -12.47
N GLU A 589 -1.03 51.63 -13.20
CA GLU A 589 -2.38 52.01 -13.69
C GLU A 589 -2.79 51.14 -14.87
N VAL A 590 -4.14 51.00 -15.02
CA VAL A 590 -4.74 50.28 -16.14
C VAL A 590 -4.32 50.97 -17.47
N GLY A 591 -3.96 50.17 -18.47
CA GLY A 591 -3.58 50.64 -19.80
C GLY A 591 -2.08 51.02 -19.94
N THR A 592 -1.31 50.99 -18.85
CA THR A 592 0.16 51.14 -18.94
C THR A 592 0.84 49.81 -19.24
N ILE A 593 1.77 49.78 -20.20
CA ILE A 593 2.59 48.61 -20.52
C ILE A 593 3.84 48.68 -19.65
N SER A 594 3.91 47.84 -18.61
CA SER A 594 5.09 47.70 -17.77
C SER A 594 5.32 46.27 -17.37
N SER A 595 6.52 45.77 -17.45
CA SER A 595 6.86 44.43 -16.98
C SER A 595 6.92 44.36 -15.45
N THR A 596 6.78 43.19 -14.90
CA THR A 596 6.93 42.91 -13.45
C THR A 596 8.26 43.52 -12.91
N ASP A 597 9.36 43.32 -13.64
CA ASP A 597 10.67 43.84 -13.26
C ASP A 597 10.76 45.37 -13.26
N GLU A 598 10.10 46.04 -14.18
CA GLU A 598 10.02 47.49 -14.22
C GLU A 598 9.21 48.05 -13.05
N CYS A 599 8.12 47.39 -12.70
CA CYS A 599 7.30 47.74 -11.54
C CYS A 599 8.07 47.60 -10.23
N ILE A 600 8.79 46.48 -10.04
CA ILE A 600 9.67 46.25 -8.88
C ILE A 600 10.78 47.30 -8.81
N ARG A 601 11.47 47.59 -9.93
CA ARG A 601 12.49 48.61 -10.00
C ARG A 601 11.96 49.99 -9.64
N SER A 602 10.80 50.34 -10.12
CA SER A 602 10.13 51.62 -9.82
C SER A 602 9.75 51.73 -8.34
N ALA A 603 9.25 50.68 -7.72
CA ALA A 603 8.98 50.63 -6.29
C ALA A 603 10.26 50.74 -5.47
N LYS A 604 11.33 50.06 -5.90
CA LYS A 604 12.67 50.12 -5.28
C LYS A 604 13.32 51.52 -5.36
N MET A 605 13.19 52.22 -6.50
CA MET A 605 13.72 53.57 -6.66
C MET A 605 13.02 54.57 -5.74
N LYS A 606 11.76 54.33 -5.37
CA LYS A 606 10.96 55.20 -4.51
C LYS A 606 11.07 54.87 -3.02
N MET A 607 12.04 54.04 -2.63
CA MET A 607 12.18 53.63 -1.23
C MET A 607 12.38 54.81 -0.28
N LYS A 608 11.58 54.82 0.77
CA LYS A 608 11.69 55.74 1.91
C LYS A 608 12.19 54.97 3.12
N VAL A 609 12.78 55.67 4.07
CA VAL A 609 13.16 55.12 5.37
C VAL A 609 11.87 54.80 6.16
N GLY A 610 11.75 53.55 6.57
CA GLY A 610 10.62 53.06 7.38
C GLY A 610 10.94 52.97 8.86
N ALA A 611 10.97 51.77 9.40
CA ALA A 611 11.43 51.54 10.75
C ALA A 611 12.95 51.70 10.77
N GLN A 612 13.41 52.80 11.33
CA GLN A 612 14.79 53.04 11.73
C GLN A 612 14.78 53.55 13.15
N MET A 613 15.89 53.46 13.82
CA MET A 613 16.15 54.18 15.05
C MET A 613 16.14 55.69 14.81
N GLN A 614 15.01 56.24 14.39
CA GLN A 614 14.88 57.62 13.94
C GLN A 614 14.85 58.66 15.05
N THR A 615 14.51 58.26 16.27
CA THR A 615 14.52 59.18 17.40
C THR A 615 15.76 58.94 18.24
N SER A 616 16.48 60.01 18.55
CA SER A 616 17.56 59.95 19.54
C SER A 616 17.10 59.21 20.82
N ALA A 617 15.82 59.31 21.17
CA ALA A 617 15.23 58.61 22.30
C ALA A 617 15.26 57.08 22.15
N ALA A 618 14.92 56.53 20.97
CA ALA A 618 14.96 55.09 20.72
C ALA A 618 16.42 54.57 20.73
N LYS A 619 17.32 55.29 20.11
CA LYS A 619 18.75 54.96 20.13
C LYS A 619 19.33 54.92 21.53
N TYR A 620 19.05 55.94 22.34
CA TYR A 620 19.51 56.00 23.74
C TYR A 620 18.92 54.92 24.62
N ALA A 621 17.64 54.63 24.44
CA ALA A 621 16.95 53.57 25.17
C ALA A 621 17.52 52.18 24.80
N PHE A 622 17.84 51.97 23.54
CA PHE A 622 18.41 50.70 23.05
C PHE A 622 19.85 50.47 23.51
N GLU A 623 20.70 51.51 23.45
CA GLU A 623 22.04 51.44 24.00
C GLU A 623 22.05 51.13 25.50
N ALA A 624 21.15 51.77 26.25
CA ALA A 624 20.97 51.46 27.66
C ALA A 624 20.51 50.03 27.92
N MET A 625 19.58 49.51 27.09
CA MET A 625 19.11 48.14 27.17
C MET A 625 20.23 47.13 26.88
N LYS A 626 21.03 47.38 25.87
CA LYS A 626 22.20 46.56 25.49
C LYS A 626 23.21 46.50 26.65
N GLU A 627 23.54 47.63 27.24
CA GLU A 627 24.44 47.73 28.40
C GLU A 627 23.89 46.96 29.62
N ILE A 628 22.58 47.06 29.88
CA ILE A 628 21.91 46.31 30.95
C ILE A 628 22.05 44.79 30.72
N ARG A 629 21.80 44.32 29.54
CA ARG A 629 21.84 42.87 29.22
C ARG A 629 23.25 42.32 29.30
N GLN A 630 24.24 43.05 28.84
CA GLN A 630 25.66 42.64 28.89
C GLN A 630 26.20 42.59 30.33
N ASN A 631 25.73 43.51 31.19
CA ASN A 631 26.28 43.74 32.53
C ASN A 631 25.29 43.48 33.67
N TYR A 632 24.12 42.83 33.47
CA TYR A 632 23.08 42.63 34.49
C TYR A 632 23.55 41.95 35.77
N GLN A 633 24.61 41.16 35.71
CA GLN A 633 25.23 40.49 36.84
C GLN A 633 25.98 41.46 37.77
N LYS A 634 26.36 42.64 37.28
CA LYS A 634 27.10 43.64 38.01
C LYS A 634 26.17 44.73 38.58
N GLU A 635 26.73 45.65 39.34
CA GLU A 635 26.05 46.84 39.76
C GLU A 635 25.94 47.82 38.59
N ILE A 636 24.75 48.12 38.12
CA ILE A 636 24.47 48.99 37.00
C ILE A 636 24.15 50.37 37.48
N SER A 637 24.96 51.36 37.07
CA SER A 637 24.71 52.77 37.34
C SER A 637 24.03 53.45 36.15
N VAL A 638 22.78 53.91 36.34
CA VAL A 638 22.07 54.69 35.30
C VAL A 638 22.80 55.96 34.94
N THR A 639 23.51 56.56 35.88
CA THR A 639 24.33 57.77 35.65
C THR A 639 25.51 57.44 34.74
N TYR A 640 26.22 56.35 34.99
CA TYR A 640 27.32 55.90 34.17
C TYR A 640 26.87 55.56 32.73
N MET A 641 25.77 54.86 32.58
CA MET A 641 25.21 54.57 31.24
C MET A 641 24.87 55.87 30.48
N ALA A 642 24.26 56.83 31.17
CA ALA A 642 23.92 58.12 30.55
C ALA A 642 25.13 58.89 30.10
N GLU A 643 26.22 58.88 30.91
CA GLU A 643 27.52 59.47 30.53
C GLU A 643 28.15 58.81 29.32
N GLN A 644 28.12 57.48 29.24
CA GLN A 644 28.64 56.72 28.07
C GLN A 644 27.87 57.04 26.79
N ILE A 645 26.56 57.21 26.89
CA ILE A 645 25.68 57.57 25.77
C ILE A 645 25.78 59.06 25.40
N GLY A 646 26.35 59.89 26.30
CA GLY A 646 26.52 61.31 26.07
C GLY A 646 25.28 62.16 26.36
N ILE A 647 24.42 61.75 27.29
CA ILE A 647 23.17 62.43 27.66
C ILE A 647 22.98 62.50 29.18
N SER A 648 22.02 63.30 29.66
CA SER A 648 21.72 63.37 31.08
C SER A 648 20.94 62.13 31.54
N ARG A 649 21.13 61.72 32.82
CA ARG A 649 20.41 60.63 33.46
C ARG A 649 18.90 60.78 33.35
N THR A 650 18.38 61.98 33.50
CA THR A 650 16.97 62.29 33.42
C THR A 650 16.43 62.05 32.01
N HIS A 651 17.22 62.51 31.01
CA HIS A 651 16.86 62.32 29.63
C HIS A 651 16.88 60.83 29.21
N LEU A 652 17.92 60.07 29.63
CA LEU A 652 17.98 58.63 29.41
C LEU A 652 16.76 57.88 30.05
N SER A 653 16.45 58.23 31.31
CA SER A 653 15.31 57.59 31.99
C SER A 653 13.97 57.90 31.34
N HIS A 654 13.81 59.13 30.79
CA HIS A 654 12.62 59.53 30.04
C HIS A 654 12.54 58.76 28.72
N CYS A 655 13.62 58.71 27.93
CA CYS A 655 13.69 57.96 26.66
C CYS A 655 13.40 56.48 26.89
N PHE A 656 14.02 55.87 27.90
CA PHE A 656 13.85 54.47 28.20
C PHE A 656 12.41 54.13 28.58
N LYS A 657 11.80 54.97 29.44
CA LYS A 657 10.40 54.80 29.84
C LYS A 657 9.44 55.01 28.67
N LEU A 658 9.74 55.93 27.76
CA LEU A 658 8.95 56.21 26.57
C LEU A 658 8.91 54.96 25.64
N ILE A 659 10.06 54.33 25.42
CA ILE A 659 10.22 53.21 24.48
C ILE A 659 9.78 51.87 25.10
N TYR A 660 10.29 51.54 26.30
CA TYR A 660 10.05 50.22 26.93
C TYR A 660 8.86 50.21 27.93
N GLN A 661 8.18 51.35 28.12
CA GLN A 661 7.03 51.49 29.07
C GLN A 661 7.37 51.08 30.50
N LYS A 662 8.65 50.97 30.84
CA LYS A 662 9.17 50.54 32.16
C LYS A 662 10.31 51.50 32.57
N SER A 663 10.50 51.67 33.91
CA SER A 663 11.73 52.34 34.33
C SER A 663 12.94 51.44 34.08
N ILE A 664 14.12 52.06 33.96
CA ILE A 664 15.39 51.31 33.79
C ILE A 664 15.57 50.31 34.95
N GLN A 665 15.20 50.70 36.19
CA GLN A 665 15.36 49.85 37.34
C GLN A 665 14.38 48.66 37.34
N ASP A 666 13.15 48.85 36.84
CA ASP A 666 12.18 47.79 36.69
C ASP A 666 12.59 46.79 35.57
N TYR A 667 13.19 47.33 34.51
CA TYR A 667 13.73 46.52 33.40
C TYR A 667 14.89 45.62 33.89
N ILE A 668 15.87 46.20 34.61
CA ILE A 668 16.98 45.44 35.21
C ILE A 668 16.43 44.33 36.12
N THR A 669 15.43 44.66 36.96
CA THR A 669 14.84 43.70 37.86
C THR A 669 14.11 42.56 37.12
N SER A 670 13.31 42.91 36.10
CA SER A 670 12.60 41.92 35.28
C SER A 670 13.58 40.99 34.57
N TYR A 671 14.62 41.56 33.95
CA TYR A 671 15.63 40.78 33.19
C TYR A 671 16.45 39.85 34.12
N ARG A 672 16.85 40.29 35.28
CA ARG A 672 17.53 39.45 36.28
C ARG A 672 16.67 38.28 36.72
N MET A 673 15.36 38.50 36.90
CA MET A 673 14.43 37.46 37.31
C MET A 673 14.16 36.46 36.17
N GLU A 674 14.10 36.89 34.94
CA GLU A 674 14.05 36.03 33.74
C GLU A 674 15.28 35.10 33.65
N LYS A 675 16.47 35.65 33.79
CA LYS A 675 17.71 34.86 33.86
C LYS A 675 17.78 33.93 35.06
N ALA A 676 17.22 34.31 36.18
CA ALA A 676 17.09 33.44 37.35
C ALA A 676 16.14 32.25 37.08
N GLN A 677 15.05 32.48 36.39
CA GLN A 677 14.11 31.45 35.97
C GLN A 677 14.79 30.41 35.04
N GLU A 678 15.53 30.86 34.02
CA GLU A 678 16.33 29.99 33.14
C GLU A 678 17.31 29.12 33.94
N LEU A 679 18.04 29.70 34.87
CA LEU A 679 19.01 28.99 35.71
C LEU A 679 18.33 28.00 36.66
N LEU A 680 17.13 28.33 37.18
CA LEU A 680 16.37 27.44 38.02
C LEU A 680 15.87 26.19 37.30
N ILE A 681 15.51 26.31 36.03
CA ILE A 681 15.02 25.21 35.18
C ILE A 681 16.20 24.36 34.68
N HIS A 682 17.26 24.98 34.19
CA HIS A 682 18.31 24.29 33.47
C HIS A 682 19.52 23.90 34.30
N THR A 683 19.59 24.26 35.62
CA THR A 683 20.73 23.96 36.46
C THR A 683 20.33 23.45 37.86
N GLN A 684 21.23 22.67 38.49
CA GLN A 684 21.08 22.23 39.89
C GLN A 684 21.76 23.16 40.89
N LYS A 685 22.12 24.39 40.52
CA LYS A 685 22.78 25.36 41.38
C LYS A 685 21.93 25.73 42.59
N LYS A 686 22.55 26.00 43.73
CA LYS A 686 21.83 26.44 44.95
C LYS A 686 21.17 27.81 44.69
N ILE A 687 20.05 28.08 45.36
CA ILE A 687 19.31 29.36 45.22
C ILE A 687 20.21 30.55 45.49
N LYS A 688 21.08 30.46 46.52
CA LYS A 688 22.10 31.45 46.84
C LYS A 688 23.09 31.71 45.69
N GLU A 689 23.51 30.66 44.99
CA GLU A 689 24.41 30.80 43.85
C GLU A 689 23.72 31.47 42.69
N ILE A 690 22.47 31.10 42.40
CA ILE A 690 21.66 31.73 41.36
C ILE A 690 21.44 33.20 41.65
N ALA A 691 21.08 33.55 42.92
CA ALA A 691 20.94 34.95 43.31
C ALA A 691 22.19 35.77 42.99
N PHE A 692 23.35 35.21 43.33
CA PHE A 692 24.64 35.87 43.03
C PHE A 692 24.91 35.98 41.53
N LEU A 693 24.67 34.91 40.77
CA LEU A 693 24.87 34.89 39.33
C LEU A 693 23.99 35.91 38.56
N VAL A 694 22.81 36.22 39.09
CA VAL A 694 21.91 37.20 38.47
C VAL A 694 22.06 38.61 39.09
N GLY A 695 23.10 38.85 39.87
CA GLY A 695 23.47 40.17 40.38
C GLY A 695 22.82 40.62 41.68
N TYR A 696 22.36 39.66 42.55
CA TYR A 696 21.85 39.94 43.91
C TYR A 696 22.88 39.52 44.96
N LYS A 697 23.25 40.45 45.85
CA LYS A 697 24.16 40.19 46.97
C LYS A 697 23.49 39.47 48.13
N ASP A 698 22.14 39.57 48.27
CA ASP A 698 21.34 39.00 49.33
C ASP A 698 20.31 37.99 48.78
N GLU A 699 20.39 36.75 49.24
CA GLU A 699 19.48 35.65 48.86
C GLU A 699 18.04 35.86 49.28
N LEU A 700 17.84 36.45 50.48
CA LEU A 700 16.49 36.68 51.00
C LEU A 700 15.77 37.78 50.24
N TYR A 701 16.50 38.83 49.88
CA TYR A 701 15.98 39.90 49.05
C TYR A 701 15.66 39.39 47.62
N PHE A 702 16.57 38.63 47.02
CA PHE A 702 16.31 37.97 45.75
C PHE A 702 15.03 37.10 45.79
N SER A 703 14.88 36.26 46.80
CA SER A 703 13.72 35.39 46.96
C SER A 703 12.41 36.15 47.10
N LYS A 704 12.42 37.28 47.80
CA LYS A 704 11.26 38.18 47.91
C LYS A 704 10.90 38.83 46.58
N VAL A 705 11.89 39.32 45.84
CA VAL A 705 11.65 39.90 44.51
C VAL A 705 11.11 38.87 43.52
N PHE A 706 11.69 37.66 43.51
CA PHE A 706 11.24 36.54 42.67
C PHE A 706 9.81 36.15 43.01
N ALA A 707 9.49 36.00 44.31
CA ALA A 707 8.14 35.63 44.74
C ALA A 707 7.09 36.71 44.39
N ARG A 708 7.46 37.98 44.45
CA ARG A 708 6.60 39.10 44.03
C ARG A 708 6.26 39.06 42.55
N LEU A 709 7.20 38.68 41.70
CA LEU A 709 7.01 38.64 40.23
C LEU A 709 6.31 37.36 39.75
N TYR A 710 6.67 36.21 40.30
CA TYR A 710 6.16 34.90 39.86
C TYR A 710 5.15 34.24 40.82
N GLY A 711 4.75 34.90 41.89
CA GLY A 711 3.74 34.41 42.84
C GLY A 711 4.20 33.27 43.75
N MET A 712 5.46 32.80 43.64
CA MET A 712 6.01 31.70 44.42
C MET A 712 7.53 31.84 44.65
N SER A 713 8.04 31.18 45.71
CA SER A 713 9.48 31.22 45.99
C SER A 713 10.30 30.47 44.91
N PRO A 714 11.60 30.83 44.68
CA PRO A 714 12.47 30.18 43.75
C PRO A 714 12.57 28.66 43.94
N SER A 715 12.61 28.19 45.19
CA SER A 715 12.65 26.77 45.54
C SER A 715 11.36 26.03 45.16
N LYS A 716 10.20 26.67 45.33
CA LYS A 716 8.89 26.11 44.94
C LYS A 716 8.76 26.10 43.44
N PHE A 717 9.18 27.18 42.76
CA PHE A 717 9.18 27.29 41.31
C PHE A 717 10.01 26.15 40.66
N ARG A 718 11.23 25.91 41.15
CA ARG A 718 12.08 24.82 40.66
C ARG A 718 11.39 23.46 40.82
N LYS A 719 10.75 23.17 41.97
CA LYS A 719 10.04 21.91 42.18
C LYS A 719 8.88 21.74 41.23
N THR A 720 8.11 22.78 40.98
CA THR A 720 6.94 22.72 40.08
C THR A 720 7.31 22.54 38.60
N MET A 721 8.49 22.99 38.18
CA MET A 721 8.95 22.89 36.76
C MET A 721 9.77 21.62 36.48
N LEU A 722 10.17 20.85 37.50
CA LEU A 722 10.88 19.59 37.37
C LEU A 722 9.97 18.36 37.58
N THR A 723 8.70 18.57 37.99
CA THR A 723 7.60 17.58 37.95
C THR A 723 6.77 17.70 36.68
#